data_7ca93958466f25e2be3950cb95f8f125
#
_entry.id   7ca93958466f25e2be3950cb95f8f125
#
_cell.length_a   1.000
_cell.length_b   1.000
_cell.length_c   1.000
_cell.angle_alpha   90.00
_cell.angle_beta   90.00
_cell.angle_gamma   90.00
#
_symmetry.space_group_name_H-M   'P 1'
#
loop_
_entity.id
_entity.type
_entity.pdbx_description
1 polymer ?
#
loop_
_entity_poly.entity_id
_entity_poly.type
_entity_poly.pdbx_seq_one_letter_code
_entity_poly.pdbx_strand_id
1 'polypeptide(L)'
;MKKIIMVLVIFISSIIFYDSYVNLSQKQYNDVINLSYKFAQESDMEVVPIDLQLSEDKQERTEQFNMVYSFLQEHSYPCFVGIVSKNIKTKYVYLPKQNKLPIYTEENKTIDFNKNSNRYLSSSYKDKNRYATIDFIDQDYHSEYNEVYRIKTFANYIEDWNGNTLFPLYFVTNSKQDLLKDLEDTKILSELKVDGDITTSDFSTGVIDYSFLKRILMYLAIAVLLCLLSDALTSRKEVFIRKMQGATSWFIYKRLYGKFYLLSILMFVLTQALLYLLVVQNFRPVTHELIQYLLQSVLLFVLCLIVVGFIIYVLLSQIQSVVILKKSQFRWISMTLFILKCVFLISIFIPLSTSFKYTSQVVQDGYYLNKYKETYNNYLRLEGVNINMFSLEFQDAKSQLNEKIREYPYIYEDFSTKINRNDDEITYPYIIVNEQYLKEYDLYKDGKPVKTFKPGTLYAPKSVNVDESYCLATECEYDQIDDGYVMLSHSLREDNWHVKNPIIYVVDENYDMSQFGIFIKDKDKTVKKSINDFLKSKGLYQNMNYAYENYDYGKKTMVINKLIIDSAILLFVYAIVLFLFQYQSIYLYFLENRKMISLNCLLGKNIWQKYRDFIIVNLFVYLVLLLWMVLVVKNISTIGLYLWIFTILIDFIIALIFRTYFERKKVLLSLKGDLE
;
A
#
# COMPACT_ATOMS: atom_id res chain seq x y z
N MET A 1 -5.45 -32.53 14.80
CA MET A 1 -6.21 -31.33 14.40
C MET A 1 -6.06 -30.19 15.40
N LYS A 2 -6.40 -30.36 16.68
CA LYS A 2 -6.39 -29.28 17.71
C LYS A 2 -5.06 -28.50 17.81
N LYS A 3 -3.90 -29.19 17.69
CA LYS A 3 -2.58 -28.52 17.68
C LYS A 3 -2.39 -27.60 16.46
N ILE A 4 -2.87 -28.03 15.29
CA ILE A 4 -2.81 -27.21 14.05
C ILE A 4 -3.67 -25.97 14.21
N ILE A 5 -4.88 -26.13 14.77
CA ILE A 5 -5.79 -24.99 15.00
C ILE A 5 -5.17 -23.99 15.98
N MET A 6 -4.46 -24.44 17.01
CA MET A 6 -3.77 -23.51 17.94
C MET A 6 -2.69 -22.69 17.22
N VAL A 7 -1.91 -23.32 16.34
CA VAL A 7 -0.93 -22.58 15.52
C VAL A 7 -1.63 -21.56 14.63
N LEU A 8 -2.76 -21.93 14.01
CA LEU A 8 -3.56 -20.99 13.22
C LEU A 8 -4.13 -19.84 14.05
N VAL A 9 -4.55 -20.09 15.29
CA VAL A 9 -5.03 -19.04 16.21
C VAL A 9 -3.93 -18.04 16.54
N ILE A 10 -2.71 -18.50 16.79
CA ILE A 10 -1.56 -17.61 17.00
C ILE A 10 -1.33 -16.76 15.74
N PHE A 11 -1.37 -17.38 14.57
CA PHE A 11 -1.14 -16.68 13.29
C PHE A 11 -2.24 -15.66 12.99
N ILE A 12 -3.52 -16.01 13.17
CA ILE A 12 -4.66 -15.09 13.07
C ILE A 12 -4.49 -13.92 14.04
N SER A 13 -4.13 -14.19 15.28
CA SER A 13 -3.89 -13.16 16.30
C SER A 13 -2.79 -12.19 15.86
N SER A 14 -1.69 -12.70 15.30
CA SER A 14 -0.57 -11.89 14.81
C SER A 14 -0.97 -11.00 13.64
N ILE A 15 -1.76 -11.52 12.70
CA ILE A 15 -2.26 -10.73 11.55
C ILE A 15 -3.22 -9.63 12.04
N ILE A 16 -4.12 -9.94 12.96
CA ILE A 16 -5.06 -8.95 13.53
C ILE A 16 -4.30 -7.84 14.25
N PHE A 17 -3.26 -8.20 15.01
CA PHE A 17 -2.41 -7.21 15.66
C PHE A 17 -1.75 -6.29 14.63
N TYR A 18 -1.13 -6.87 13.60
CA TYR A 18 -0.47 -6.11 12.53
C TYR A 18 -1.45 -5.21 11.79
N ASP A 19 -2.63 -5.71 11.40
CA ASP A 19 -3.69 -4.93 10.75
C ASP A 19 -4.13 -3.75 11.63
N SER A 20 -4.37 -3.99 12.93
CA SER A 20 -4.76 -2.96 13.88
C SER A 20 -3.68 -1.89 14.05
N TYR A 21 -2.42 -2.31 14.16
CA TYR A 21 -1.26 -1.42 14.31
C TYR A 21 -1.07 -0.53 13.07
N VAL A 22 -1.09 -1.12 11.87
CA VAL A 22 -0.89 -0.39 10.62
C VAL A 22 -2.06 0.55 10.32
N ASN A 23 -3.31 0.09 10.50
CA ASN A 23 -4.49 0.93 10.30
C ASN A 23 -4.49 2.14 11.25
N LEU A 24 -4.07 1.95 12.50
CA LEU A 24 -3.97 3.05 13.46
C LEU A 24 -2.83 4.02 13.08
N SER A 25 -1.67 3.50 12.69
CA SER A 25 -0.56 4.33 12.22
C SER A 25 -0.97 5.21 11.03
N GLN A 26 -1.66 4.62 10.04
CA GLN A 26 -2.16 5.37 8.89
C GLN A 26 -3.24 6.39 9.26
N LYS A 27 -4.17 6.01 10.14
CA LYS A 27 -5.21 6.93 10.62
C LYS A 27 -4.57 8.16 11.24
N GLN A 28 -3.60 7.98 12.14
CA GLN A 28 -2.92 9.08 12.82
C GLN A 28 -2.17 9.99 11.83
N TYR A 29 -1.50 9.39 10.86
CA TYR A 29 -0.86 10.12 9.78
C TYR A 29 -1.85 10.97 8.99
N ASN A 30 -2.96 10.36 8.57
CA ASN A 30 -4.01 11.06 7.84
C ASN A 30 -4.70 12.14 8.69
N ASP A 31 -4.89 11.91 9.98
CA ASP A 31 -5.45 12.87 10.92
C ASP A 31 -4.59 14.14 11.04
N VAL A 32 -3.25 14.01 10.98
CA VAL A 32 -2.34 15.16 11.00
C VAL A 32 -2.30 15.88 9.64
N ILE A 33 -2.32 15.15 8.54
CA ILE A 33 -2.36 15.74 7.19
C ILE A 33 -3.68 16.48 6.96
N ASN A 34 -4.79 15.84 7.29
CA ASN A 34 -6.15 16.36 7.10
C ASN A 34 -6.71 16.93 8.39
N LEU A 35 -5.89 17.68 9.12
CA LEU A 35 -6.20 18.17 10.47
C LEU A 35 -7.48 18.99 10.52
N SER A 36 -7.76 19.82 9.51
CA SER A 36 -8.99 20.61 9.39
C SER A 36 -10.23 19.72 9.30
N TYR A 37 -10.21 18.69 8.47
CA TYR A 37 -11.32 17.73 8.32
C TYR A 37 -11.52 16.89 9.58
N LYS A 38 -10.44 16.48 10.22
CA LYS A 38 -10.49 15.75 11.48
C LYS A 38 -11.10 16.60 12.61
N PHE A 39 -10.67 17.86 12.71
CA PHE A 39 -11.21 18.81 13.68
C PHE A 39 -12.71 19.08 13.43
N ALA A 40 -13.10 19.27 12.17
CA ALA A 40 -14.49 19.49 11.79
C ALA A 40 -15.36 18.28 12.14
N GLN A 41 -14.89 17.07 11.86
CA GLN A 41 -15.61 15.82 12.18
C GLN A 41 -15.85 15.66 13.68
N GLU A 42 -14.86 15.98 14.54
CA GLU A 42 -15.01 15.89 16.00
C GLU A 42 -15.88 17.00 16.59
N SER A 43 -15.99 18.13 15.89
CA SER A 43 -16.79 19.29 16.30
C SER A 43 -18.19 19.31 15.67
N ASP A 44 -18.54 18.33 14.82
CA ASP A 44 -19.79 18.27 14.05
C ASP A 44 -19.99 19.51 13.15
N MET A 45 -18.92 19.95 12.50
CA MET A 45 -18.85 21.12 11.62
C MET A 45 -18.43 20.70 10.21
N GLU A 46 -18.55 21.63 9.24
CA GLU A 46 -18.06 21.42 7.87
C GLU A 46 -16.76 22.20 7.60
N VAL A 47 -15.94 21.69 6.67
CA VAL A 47 -14.73 22.38 6.18
C VAL A 47 -15.07 23.14 4.91
N VAL A 48 -14.78 24.43 4.88
CA VAL A 48 -14.94 25.27 3.70
C VAL A 48 -13.56 25.73 3.24
N PRO A 49 -12.99 25.14 2.18
CA PRO A 49 -11.75 25.62 1.61
C PRO A 49 -11.98 26.91 0.82
N ILE A 50 -11.10 27.87 0.97
CA ILE A 50 -11.12 29.16 0.26
C ILE A 50 -9.69 29.50 -0.14
N ASP A 51 -9.43 29.60 -1.43
CA ASP A 51 -8.15 30.01 -1.96
C ASP A 51 -8.11 31.53 -2.09
N LEU A 52 -7.18 32.14 -1.35
CA LEU A 52 -6.88 33.55 -1.43
C LEU A 52 -5.51 33.75 -2.10
N GLN A 53 -5.26 34.94 -2.64
CA GLN A 53 -3.97 35.33 -3.20
C GLN A 53 -3.39 36.48 -2.40
N LEU A 54 -2.16 36.27 -1.90
CA LEU A 54 -1.39 37.30 -1.22
C LEU A 54 -0.43 38.00 -2.20
N SER A 55 -0.16 39.26 -1.99
CA SER A 55 0.78 40.05 -2.79
C SER A 55 2.22 39.51 -2.68
N GLU A 56 3.00 39.69 -3.75
CA GLU A 56 4.43 39.41 -3.74
C GLU A 56 5.18 40.50 -2.91
N ASP A 57 4.65 41.71 -2.85
CA ASP A 57 5.23 42.76 -2.04
C ASP A 57 5.09 42.44 -0.53
N LYS A 58 6.17 42.59 0.20
CA LYS A 58 6.23 42.24 1.61
C LYS A 58 5.29 43.05 2.47
N GLN A 59 5.18 44.36 2.19
CA GLN A 59 4.38 45.24 3.02
C GLN A 59 2.90 45.01 2.78
N GLU A 60 2.48 44.98 1.53
CA GLU A 60 1.11 44.68 1.13
C GLU A 60 0.67 43.30 1.59
N ARG A 61 1.49 42.26 1.42
CA ARG A 61 1.24 40.92 1.92
C ARG A 61 1.01 40.90 3.45
N THR A 62 1.81 41.66 4.20
CA THR A 62 1.64 41.72 5.65
C THR A 62 0.31 42.38 6.02
N GLU A 63 -0.10 43.41 5.30
CA GLU A 63 -1.39 44.09 5.49
C GLU A 63 -2.55 43.13 5.15
N GLN A 64 -2.50 42.43 4.01
CA GLN A 64 -3.47 41.42 3.58
C GLN A 64 -3.59 40.27 4.57
N PHE A 65 -2.46 39.76 5.07
CA PHE A 65 -2.46 38.71 6.09
C PHE A 65 -3.10 39.19 7.40
N ASN A 66 -2.77 40.41 7.84
CA ASN A 66 -3.34 41.00 9.06
C ASN A 66 -4.86 41.22 8.91
N MET A 67 -5.36 41.53 7.72
CA MET A 67 -6.79 41.65 7.46
C MET A 67 -7.49 40.26 7.69
N VAL A 68 -6.93 39.20 7.15
CA VAL A 68 -7.46 37.85 7.37
C VAL A 68 -7.35 37.41 8.82
N TYR A 69 -6.23 37.74 9.49
CA TYR A 69 -6.02 37.38 10.89
C TYR A 69 -6.99 38.11 11.83
N SER A 70 -7.24 39.43 11.59
CA SER A 70 -8.24 40.19 12.32
C SER A 70 -9.65 39.64 12.15
N PHE A 71 -10.01 39.27 10.92
CA PHE A 71 -11.29 38.58 10.62
C PHE A 71 -11.45 37.31 11.45
N LEU A 72 -10.42 36.46 11.52
CA LEU A 72 -10.46 35.24 12.33
C LEU A 72 -10.67 35.55 13.83
N GLN A 73 -10.06 36.61 14.33
CA GLN A 73 -10.21 37.02 15.73
C GLN A 73 -11.61 37.58 16.05
N GLU A 74 -12.19 38.35 15.15
CA GLU A 74 -13.50 38.97 15.31
C GLU A 74 -14.64 37.95 15.22
N HIS A 75 -14.60 37.10 14.21
CA HIS A 75 -15.68 36.14 13.92
C HIS A 75 -15.46 34.76 14.57
N SER A 76 -14.27 34.51 15.15
CA SER A 76 -13.97 33.26 15.87
C SER A 76 -14.10 31.99 15.05
N TYR A 77 -13.82 32.01 13.74
CA TYR A 77 -13.78 30.84 12.89
C TYR A 77 -12.46 30.06 13.08
N PRO A 78 -12.49 28.76 13.40
CA PRO A 78 -11.30 27.92 13.30
C PRO A 78 -10.78 27.89 11.85
N CYS A 79 -9.48 28.08 11.70
CA CYS A 79 -8.87 28.13 10.38
C CYS A 79 -7.53 27.39 10.34
N PHE A 80 -7.29 26.73 9.24
CA PHE A 80 -6.08 25.93 9.00
C PHE A 80 -5.46 26.31 7.65
N VAL A 81 -4.12 26.38 7.62
CA VAL A 81 -3.38 26.55 6.36
C VAL A 81 -2.13 25.68 6.40
N GLY A 82 -1.70 25.17 5.26
CA GLY A 82 -0.54 24.30 5.18
C GLY A 82 0.55 24.83 4.27
N ILE A 83 1.79 24.72 4.70
CA ILE A 83 2.96 24.93 3.86
C ILE A 83 3.77 23.65 3.81
N VAL A 84 4.19 23.26 2.61
CA VAL A 84 5.14 22.18 2.38
C VAL A 84 6.47 22.80 1.95
N SER A 85 7.50 22.62 2.75
CA SER A 85 8.85 23.07 2.43
C SER A 85 9.81 21.91 2.58
N LYS A 86 10.33 21.40 1.47
CA LYS A 86 11.18 20.20 1.44
C LYS A 86 10.45 19.01 2.12
N ASN A 87 11.07 18.48 3.16
CA ASN A 87 10.54 17.37 3.95
C ASN A 87 9.71 17.83 5.16
N ILE A 88 9.45 19.13 5.28
CA ILE A 88 8.73 19.71 6.41
C ILE A 88 7.33 20.11 5.95
N LYS A 89 6.33 19.48 6.53
CA LYS A 89 4.91 19.82 6.34
C LYS A 89 4.45 20.59 7.56
N THR A 90 4.26 21.91 7.41
CA THR A 90 3.82 22.77 8.50
C THR A 90 2.35 23.12 8.33
N LYS A 91 1.56 22.89 9.37
CA LYS A 91 0.18 23.38 9.49
C LYS A 91 0.16 24.57 10.44
N TYR A 92 -0.44 25.66 9.99
CA TYR A 92 -0.70 26.83 10.81
C TYR A 92 -2.17 26.82 11.20
N VAL A 93 -2.43 26.99 12.47
CA VAL A 93 -3.74 26.78 13.04
C VAL A 93 -4.16 27.99 13.86
N TYR A 94 -5.38 28.47 13.61
CA TYR A 94 -6.12 29.39 14.46
C TYR A 94 -7.30 28.64 15.07
N LEU A 95 -7.39 28.63 16.41
CA LEU A 95 -8.55 28.09 17.13
C LEU A 95 -9.09 29.15 18.06
N PRO A 96 -10.39 29.43 18.05
CA PRO A 96 -11.02 30.28 19.05
C PRO A 96 -10.87 29.66 20.45
N LYS A 97 -11.04 30.49 21.50
CA LYS A 97 -10.77 30.09 22.89
C LYS A 97 -11.32 28.71 23.26
N GLN A 98 -10.45 27.85 23.80
CA GLN A 98 -10.72 26.55 24.43
C GLN A 98 -10.84 25.32 23.53
N ASN A 99 -10.77 25.43 22.20
CA ASN A 99 -10.77 24.24 21.36
C ASN A 99 -9.40 23.54 21.40
N LYS A 100 -9.42 22.21 21.59
CA LYS A 100 -8.21 21.38 21.55
C LYS A 100 -8.07 20.75 20.19
N LEU A 101 -6.86 20.66 19.69
CA LEU A 101 -6.58 19.83 18.50
C LEU A 101 -6.75 18.37 18.80
N PRO A 102 -7.33 17.59 17.86
CA PRO A 102 -7.48 16.15 18.00
C PRO A 102 -6.17 15.41 17.69
N ILE A 103 -5.10 15.78 18.41
CA ILE A 103 -3.76 15.21 18.24
C ILE A 103 -3.18 14.84 19.59
N TYR A 104 -2.56 13.68 19.66
CA TYR A 104 -1.84 13.25 20.84
C TYR A 104 -0.40 13.81 20.85
N THR A 105 0.05 14.24 22.02
CA THR A 105 1.45 14.61 22.25
C THR A 105 2.04 13.70 23.33
N GLU A 106 3.30 13.31 23.18
CA GLU A 106 3.96 12.42 24.17
C GLU A 106 3.95 12.97 25.58
N GLU A 107 4.15 14.28 25.69
CA GLU A 107 4.17 14.98 26.97
C GLU A 107 2.77 15.34 27.47
N ASN A 108 1.72 14.93 26.76
CA ASN A 108 0.32 15.28 27.03
C ASN A 108 0.09 16.81 27.17
N LYS A 109 0.85 17.60 26.41
CA LYS A 109 0.80 19.06 26.41
C LYS A 109 -0.06 19.58 25.27
N THR A 110 -0.76 20.68 25.52
CA THR A 110 -1.56 21.40 24.53
C THR A 110 -1.01 22.79 24.30
N ILE A 111 -1.08 23.31 23.09
CA ILE A 111 -0.76 24.70 22.75
C ILE A 111 -2.06 25.50 22.67
N ASP A 112 -2.02 26.75 23.16
CA ASP A 112 -3.09 27.69 22.92
C ASP A 112 -2.89 28.34 21.55
N PHE A 113 -3.65 27.86 20.57
CA PHE A 113 -3.55 28.32 19.18
C PHE A 113 -4.23 29.65 18.90
N ASN A 114 -4.85 30.26 19.91
CA ASN A 114 -5.41 31.61 19.83
C ASN A 114 -4.35 32.72 20.11
N LYS A 115 -3.26 32.35 20.78
CA LYS A 115 -2.20 33.32 21.12
C LYS A 115 -1.02 33.17 20.15
N ASN A 116 -0.46 34.31 19.75
CA ASN A 116 0.81 34.30 19.04
C ASN A 116 1.87 33.66 19.94
N SER A 117 2.44 32.57 19.51
CA SER A 117 3.41 31.78 20.26
C SER A 117 4.45 31.20 19.31
N ASN A 118 5.72 31.43 19.60
CA ASN A 118 6.83 30.77 18.89
C ASN A 118 6.96 29.28 19.25
N ARG A 119 6.02 28.74 20.06
CA ARG A 119 5.97 27.31 20.41
C ARG A 119 5.20 26.56 19.37
N TYR A 120 5.69 25.38 19.00
CA TYR A 120 5.05 24.50 18.03
C TYR A 120 5.15 23.04 18.43
N LEU A 121 4.27 22.22 17.85
CA LEU A 121 4.34 20.77 17.93
C LEU A 121 5.18 20.25 16.75
N SER A 122 5.98 19.23 16.97
CA SER A 122 6.78 18.60 15.91
C SER A 122 6.77 17.08 16.05
N SER A 123 6.78 16.37 14.93
CA SER A 123 6.99 14.92 14.92
C SER A 123 8.46 14.53 15.09
N SER A 124 9.39 15.50 15.00
CA SER A 124 10.83 15.25 15.06
C SER A 124 11.45 15.56 16.42
N TYR A 125 12.12 14.60 17.02
CA TYR A 125 12.93 14.80 18.22
C TYR A 125 14.15 15.73 17.99
N LYS A 126 14.57 15.89 16.73
CA LYS A 126 15.70 16.76 16.37
C LYS A 126 15.34 18.25 16.40
N ASP A 127 14.07 18.60 16.42
CA ASP A 127 13.61 19.98 16.50
C ASP A 127 13.81 20.57 17.90
N LYS A 128 14.86 21.38 18.06
CA LYS A 128 15.23 21.95 19.35
C LYS A 128 14.21 22.93 19.94
N ASN A 129 13.45 23.61 19.08
CA ASN A 129 12.49 24.64 19.48
C ASN A 129 11.06 24.08 19.64
N ARG A 130 10.85 22.78 19.54
CA ARG A 130 9.53 22.19 19.76
C ARG A 130 9.07 22.34 21.20
N TYR A 131 7.79 22.58 21.38
CA TYR A 131 7.15 22.59 22.68
C TYR A 131 6.77 21.20 23.17
N ALA A 132 6.26 20.39 22.25
CA ALA A 132 5.93 19.00 22.51
C ALA A 132 6.09 18.17 21.22
N THR A 133 6.25 16.86 21.40
CA THR A 133 6.38 15.91 20.28
C THR A 133 5.00 15.37 19.92
N ILE A 134 4.66 15.40 18.62
CA ILE A 134 3.45 14.74 18.11
C ILE A 134 3.64 13.23 18.29
N ASP A 135 2.72 12.60 19.02
CA ASP A 135 2.80 11.17 19.33
C ASP A 135 2.16 10.33 18.23
N PHE A 136 3.00 9.64 17.45
CA PHE A 136 2.59 8.62 16.51
C PHE A 136 2.87 7.23 17.07
N ILE A 137 2.00 6.26 16.80
CA ILE A 137 2.21 4.88 17.26
C ILE A 137 3.45 4.27 16.62
N ASP A 138 3.71 4.61 15.36
CA ASP A 138 4.89 4.24 14.59
C ASP A 138 5.72 5.49 14.28
N GLN A 139 6.68 5.77 15.13
CA GLN A 139 7.55 6.93 14.95
C GLN A 139 8.60 6.70 13.87
N ASP A 140 9.00 5.44 13.65
CA ASP A 140 10.01 5.10 12.64
C ASP A 140 9.42 5.20 11.23
N TYR A 141 8.13 4.99 11.05
CA TYR A 141 7.45 5.16 9.78
C TYR A 141 7.67 6.56 9.18
N HIS A 142 7.72 7.59 10.01
CA HIS A 142 7.97 8.97 9.59
C HIS A 142 9.45 9.29 9.46
N SER A 143 10.31 8.67 10.29
CA SER A 143 11.75 8.88 10.21
C SER A 143 12.34 8.27 8.94
N GLU A 144 11.75 7.20 8.42
CA GLU A 144 12.15 6.58 7.16
C GLU A 144 11.85 7.47 5.95
N TYR A 145 10.74 8.20 5.95
CA TYR A 145 10.42 9.21 4.92
C TYR A 145 11.14 10.53 5.12
N ASN A 146 11.90 10.72 6.20
CA ASN A 146 12.47 12.01 6.61
C ASN A 146 11.44 13.18 6.62
N GLU A 147 10.15 12.88 6.64
CA GLU A 147 9.10 13.89 6.70
C GLU A 147 8.92 14.36 8.13
N VAL A 148 8.93 15.65 8.33
CA VAL A 148 8.70 16.29 9.63
C VAL A 148 7.39 17.07 9.57
N TYR A 149 6.48 16.74 10.49
CA TYR A 149 5.21 17.45 10.66
C TYR A 149 5.36 18.49 11.75
N ARG A 150 4.98 19.72 11.45
CA ARG A 150 4.94 20.83 12.41
C ARG A 150 3.56 21.42 12.46
N ILE A 151 3.11 21.78 13.66
CA ILE A 151 1.87 22.50 13.88
C ILE A 151 2.18 23.75 14.66
N LYS A 152 1.97 24.91 14.03
CA LYS A 152 2.27 26.24 14.54
C LYS A 152 0.99 27.06 14.70
N THR A 153 1.06 28.13 15.46
CA THR A 153 -0.02 29.11 15.52
C THR A 153 -0.12 29.87 14.19
N PHE A 154 -1.33 30.25 13.80
CA PHE A 154 -1.60 30.92 12.52
C PHE A 154 -0.79 32.18 12.32
N ALA A 155 -0.55 32.94 13.40
CA ALA A 155 0.25 34.17 13.36
C ALA A 155 1.69 33.99 12.84
N ASN A 156 2.25 32.75 12.96
CA ASN A 156 3.61 32.49 12.51
C ASN A 156 3.68 32.20 10.97
N TYR A 157 2.55 32.18 10.28
CA TYR A 157 2.54 31.90 8.84
C TYR A 157 3.36 32.92 8.05
N ILE A 158 3.18 34.20 8.36
CA ILE A 158 3.85 35.30 7.63
C ILE A 158 5.38 35.30 7.85
N GLU A 159 5.83 34.89 9.04
CA GLU A 159 7.27 34.78 9.35
C GLU A 159 7.93 33.61 8.58
N ASP A 160 7.20 32.52 8.38
CA ASP A 160 7.65 31.34 7.69
C ASP A 160 7.29 31.32 6.18
N TRP A 161 6.78 32.45 5.67
CA TRP A 161 6.33 32.54 4.29
C TRP A 161 7.43 32.13 3.30
N ASN A 162 7.08 31.29 2.35
CA ASN A 162 8.02 30.63 1.44
C ASN A 162 7.97 31.13 -0.02
N GLY A 163 7.32 32.27 -0.27
CA GLY A 163 7.18 32.83 -1.61
C GLY A 163 5.94 32.42 -2.37
N ASN A 164 5.12 31.52 -1.84
CA ASN A 164 3.87 31.14 -2.49
C ASN A 164 2.80 32.22 -2.29
N THR A 165 2.33 32.82 -3.36
CA THR A 165 1.25 33.81 -3.34
C THR A 165 -0.11 33.18 -3.07
N LEU A 166 -0.30 31.89 -3.41
CA LEU A 166 -1.53 31.17 -3.11
C LEU A 166 -1.61 30.88 -1.61
N PHE A 167 -2.73 31.29 -1.02
CA PHE A 167 -3.01 31.18 0.41
C PHE A 167 -4.28 30.37 0.64
N PRO A 168 -4.19 29.02 0.58
CA PRO A 168 -5.33 28.13 0.74
C PRO A 168 -5.72 28.02 2.21
N LEU A 169 -6.89 28.56 2.56
CA LEU A 169 -7.45 28.56 3.90
C LEU A 169 -8.55 27.49 4.00
N TYR A 170 -8.51 26.71 5.07
CA TYR A 170 -9.53 25.72 5.41
C TYR A 170 -10.27 26.21 6.64
N PHE A 171 -11.41 26.87 6.43
CA PHE A 171 -12.29 27.31 7.50
C PHE A 171 -13.13 26.14 8.02
N VAL A 172 -13.38 26.12 9.32
CA VAL A 172 -14.31 25.18 9.92
C VAL A 172 -15.52 25.93 10.48
N THR A 173 -16.71 25.58 10.01
CA THR A 173 -17.93 26.34 10.33
C THR A 173 -19.16 25.42 10.41
N ASN A 174 -20.19 25.90 11.09
CA ASN A 174 -21.51 25.27 11.09
C ASN A 174 -22.34 25.62 9.85
N SER A 175 -22.00 26.74 9.17
CA SER A 175 -22.75 27.24 8.02
C SER A 175 -21.82 27.91 7.02
N LYS A 176 -21.69 27.30 5.84
CA LYS A 176 -20.94 27.86 4.72
C LYS A 176 -21.49 29.21 4.27
N GLN A 177 -22.82 29.39 4.30
CA GLN A 177 -23.46 30.63 3.86
C GLN A 177 -23.12 31.81 4.76
N ASP A 178 -23.12 31.61 6.08
CA ASP A 178 -22.78 32.65 7.05
C ASP A 178 -21.32 33.07 6.92
N LEU A 179 -20.41 32.08 6.78
CA LEU A 179 -18.99 32.34 6.54
C LEU A 179 -18.77 33.20 5.28
N LEU A 180 -19.39 32.83 4.16
CA LEU A 180 -19.23 33.56 2.90
C LEU A 180 -19.74 34.99 3.00
N LYS A 181 -20.88 35.19 3.66
CA LYS A 181 -21.43 36.51 3.92
C LYS A 181 -20.50 37.36 4.78
N ASP A 182 -19.96 36.81 5.88
CA ASP A 182 -19.04 37.53 6.74
C ASP A 182 -17.74 37.93 6.00
N LEU A 183 -17.24 37.06 5.11
CA LEU A 183 -16.08 37.34 4.27
C LEU A 183 -16.37 38.40 3.19
N GLU A 184 -17.58 38.44 2.65
CA GLU A 184 -18.01 39.49 1.71
C GLU A 184 -18.17 40.85 2.43
N ASP A 185 -18.78 40.87 3.61
CA ASP A 185 -18.98 42.07 4.42
C ASP A 185 -17.63 42.70 4.82
N THR A 186 -16.58 41.93 5.03
CA THR A 186 -15.22 42.38 5.33
C THR A 186 -14.35 42.66 4.09
N LYS A 187 -14.90 42.53 2.88
CA LYS A 187 -14.22 42.74 1.59
C LYS A 187 -13.02 41.78 1.31
N ILE A 188 -12.78 40.78 2.11
CA ILE A 188 -11.69 39.82 1.94
C ILE A 188 -11.84 39.10 0.60
N LEU A 189 -13.06 38.64 0.26
CA LEU A 189 -13.30 37.95 -1.02
C LEU A 189 -13.10 38.87 -2.23
N SER A 190 -13.50 40.15 -2.14
CA SER A 190 -13.35 41.10 -3.25
C SER A 190 -11.92 41.51 -3.53
N GLU A 191 -11.06 41.51 -2.49
CA GLU A 191 -9.66 41.95 -2.61
C GLU A 191 -8.68 40.80 -2.83
N LEU A 192 -8.96 39.59 -2.31
CA LEU A 192 -7.98 38.52 -2.22
C LEU A 192 -8.42 37.21 -2.89
N LYS A 193 -9.67 37.11 -3.41
CA LYS A 193 -10.16 35.85 -4.01
C LYS A 193 -9.46 35.57 -5.34
N VAL A 194 -9.04 34.33 -5.56
CA VAL A 194 -8.56 33.84 -6.83
C VAL A 194 -9.75 33.59 -7.77
N ASP A 195 -9.71 34.10 -8.99
CA ASP A 195 -10.69 33.80 -10.03
C ASP A 195 -10.58 32.33 -10.48
N GLY A 196 -11.51 31.51 -10.06
CA GLY A 196 -11.58 30.09 -10.40
C GLY A 196 -12.53 29.33 -9.47
N ASP A 197 -13.03 28.20 -9.95
CA ASP A 197 -13.75 27.24 -9.09
C ASP A 197 -12.78 26.73 -8.02
N ILE A 198 -13.25 26.71 -6.77
CA ILE A 198 -12.50 26.19 -5.63
C ILE A 198 -12.29 24.70 -5.86
N THR A 199 -11.17 24.37 -6.50
CA THR A 199 -10.75 22.99 -6.67
C THR A 199 -10.10 22.56 -5.37
N THR A 200 -10.84 21.79 -4.58
CA THR A 200 -10.28 21.04 -3.46
C THR A 200 -9.31 20.02 -4.01
N SER A 201 -8.04 20.38 -4.13
CA SER A 201 -7.01 19.38 -4.25
C SER A 201 -6.93 18.67 -2.90
N ASP A 202 -7.75 17.65 -2.74
CA ASP A 202 -7.53 16.66 -1.70
C ASP A 202 -6.10 16.16 -1.91
N PHE A 203 -5.23 16.45 -0.95
CA PHE A 203 -3.98 15.74 -0.84
C PHE A 203 -4.32 14.29 -0.45
N SER A 204 -4.87 13.57 -1.40
CA SER A 204 -5.03 12.13 -1.28
C SER A 204 -3.65 11.52 -1.28
N THR A 205 -3.06 11.45 -0.08
CA THR A 205 -1.96 10.52 0.13
C THR A 205 -2.46 9.17 -0.32
N GLY A 206 -1.78 8.57 -1.29
CA GLY A 206 -2.17 7.25 -1.78
C GLY A 206 -2.32 6.30 -0.60
N VAL A 207 -3.57 6.09 -0.19
CA VAL A 207 -3.90 5.19 0.90
C VAL A 207 -3.55 3.79 0.41
N ILE A 208 -2.52 3.20 1.02
CA ILE A 208 -2.20 1.81 0.73
C ILE A 208 -3.40 0.98 1.17
N ASP A 209 -4.09 0.37 0.21
CA ASP A 209 -5.29 -0.43 0.47
C ASP A 209 -4.89 -1.75 1.17
N TYR A 210 -5.15 -1.83 2.48
CA TYR A 210 -4.96 -3.05 3.27
C TYR A 210 -6.17 -4.00 3.23
N SER A 211 -7.08 -3.83 2.29
CA SER A 211 -8.24 -4.74 2.12
C SER A 211 -7.81 -6.20 1.94
N PHE A 212 -6.57 -6.44 1.48
CA PHE A 212 -6.00 -7.78 1.35
C PHE A 212 -5.86 -8.49 2.72
N LEU A 213 -5.52 -7.79 3.82
CA LEU A 213 -5.41 -8.39 5.15
C LEU A 213 -6.76 -8.91 5.64
N LYS A 214 -7.84 -8.16 5.42
CA LYS A 214 -9.19 -8.60 5.75
C LYS A 214 -9.59 -9.86 4.99
N ARG A 215 -9.19 -9.97 3.71
CA ARG A 215 -9.40 -11.19 2.90
C ARG A 215 -8.62 -12.36 3.46
N ILE A 216 -7.35 -12.16 3.82
CA ILE A 216 -6.52 -13.19 4.46
C ILE A 216 -7.18 -13.72 5.73
N LEU A 217 -7.65 -12.83 6.62
CA LEU A 217 -8.33 -13.21 7.85
C LEU A 217 -9.60 -14.03 7.58
N MET A 218 -10.38 -13.66 6.57
CA MET A 218 -11.56 -14.43 6.16
C MET A 218 -11.18 -15.86 5.75
N TYR A 219 -10.14 -16.05 4.95
CA TYR A 219 -9.70 -17.38 4.53
C TYR A 219 -9.15 -18.22 5.67
N LEU A 220 -8.41 -17.62 6.59
CA LEU A 220 -7.93 -18.29 7.79
C LEU A 220 -9.09 -18.71 8.71
N ALA A 221 -10.11 -17.87 8.86
CA ALA A 221 -11.31 -18.21 9.62
C ALA A 221 -12.04 -19.40 8.99
N ILE A 222 -12.20 -19.43 7.66
CA ILE A 222 -12.76 -20.57 6.94
C ILE A 222 -11.91 -21.84 7.18
N ALA A 223 -10.58 -21.72 7.10
CA ALA A 223 -9.69 -22.86 7.34
C ALA A 223 -9.82 -23.41 8.76
N VAL A 224 -9.91 -22.55 9.78
CA VAL A 224 -10.13 -22.96 11.18
C VAL A 224 -11.48 -23.65 11.33
N LEU A 225 -12.54 -23.10 10.73
CA LEU A 225 -13.89 -23.73 10.76
C LEU A 225 -13.85 -25.13 10.16
N LEU A 226 -13.21 -25.30 8.99
CA LEU A 226 -13.08 -26.60 8.35
C LEU A 226 -12.28 -27.61 9.20
N CYS A 227 -11.20 -27.15 9.83
CA CYS A 227 -10.43 -27.97 10.75
C CYS A 227 -11.27 -28.46 11.95
N LEU A 228 -12.08 -27.56 12.52
CA LEU A 228 -12.97 -27.91 13.64
C LEU A 228 -14.08 -28.87 13.22
N LEU A 229 -14.69 -28.65 12.07
CA LEU A 229 -15.69 -29.56 11.50
C LEU A 229 -15.09 -30.94 11.24
N SER A 230 -13.90 -31.02 10.67
CA SER A 230 -13.19 -32.29 10.44
C SER A 230 -12.89 -33.00 11.76
N ASP A 231 -12.46 -32.28 12.82
CA ASP A 231 -12.21 -32.86 14.15
C ASP A 231 -13.51 -33.40 14.79
N ALA A 232 -14.62 -32.66 14.65
CA ALA A 232 -15.93 -33.10 15.12
C ALA A 232 -16.40 -34.38 14.42
N LEU A 233 -16.18 -34.45 13.10
CA LEU A 233 -16.55 -35.65 12.33
C LEU A 233 -15.72 -36.87 12.67
N THR A 234 -14.44 -36.69 12.96
CA THR A 234 -13.55 -37.80 13.37
C THR A 234 -13.85 -38.30 14.79
N SER A 235 -14.37 -37.43 15.64
CA SER A 235 -14.76 -37.76 17.01
C SER A 235 -16.10 -38.51 17.15
N ARG A 236 -16.78 -38.83 16.03
CA ARG A 236 -18.15 -39.42 16.03
C ARG A 236 -18.24 -40.74 16.81
N LYS A 237 -17.27 -41.62 16.66
CA LYS A 237 -17.28 -42.90 17.37
C LYS A 237 -17.22 -42.66 18.87
N GLU A 238 -16.35 -41.79 19.34
CA GLU A 238 -16.24 -41.44 20.78
C GLU A 238 -17.53 -40.81 21.27
N VAL A 239 -18.13 -39.91 20.49
CA VAL A 239 -19.44 -39.29 20.80
C VAL A 239 -20.53 -40.34 20.93
N PHE A 240 -20.57 -41.31 19.97
CA PHE A 240 -21.53 -42.39 19.99
C PHE A 240 -21.37 -43.29 21.20
N ILE A 241 -20.16 -43.76 21.51
CA ILE A 241 -19.90 -44.63 22.68
C ILE A 241 -20.32 -43.92 23.96
N ARG A 242 -20.00 -42.63 24.12
CA ARG A 242 -20.39 -41.84 25.30
C ARG A 242 -21.91 -41.66 25.42
N LYS A 243 -22.62 -41.47 24.29
CA LYS A 243 -24.09 -41.39 24.26
C LYS A 243 -24.71 -42.72 24.67
N MET A 244 -24.15 -43.84 24.22
CA MET A 244 -24.57 -45.19 24.65
C MET A 244 -24.38 -45.39 26.17
N GLN A 245 -23.39 -44.74 26.75
CA GLN A 245 -23.15 -44.73 28.21
C GLN A 245 -24.04 -43.73 28.95
N GLY A 246 -25.02 -43.10 28.29
CA GLY A 246 -25.96 -42.16 28.90
C GLY A 246 -25.47 -40.71 29.00
N ALA A 247 -24.31 -40.35 28.42
CA ALA A 247 -23.80 -39.00 28.49
C ALA A 247 -24.62 -38.06 27.61
N THR A 248 -24.98 -36.86 28.11
CA THR A 248 -25.68 -35.83 27.36
C THR A 248 -24.78 -35.19 26.33
N SER A 249 -25.37 -34.68 25.22
CA SER A 249 -24.61 -34.02 24.16
C SER A 249 -23.79 -32.83 24.67
N TRP A 250 -24.30 -32.09 25.64
CA TRP A 250 -23.60 -30.96 26.28
C TRP A 250 -22.36 -31.39 27.06
N PHE A 251 -22.49 -32.48 27.85
CA PHE A 251 -21.37 -33.03 28.59
C PHE A 251 -20.24 -33.49 27.68
N ILE A 252 -20.61 -34.17 26.59
CA ILE A 252 -19.66 -34.65 25.58
C ILE A 252 -18.95 -33.46 24.90
N TYR A 253 -19.72 -32.44 24.48
CA TYR A 253 -19.19 -31.22 23.86
C TYR A 253 -18.21 -30.51 24.82
N LYS A 254 -18.61 -30.24 26.05
CA LYS A 254 -17.76 -29.58 27.05
C LYS A 254 -16.44 -30.35 27.29
N ARG A 255 -16.50 -31.67 27.35
CA ARG A 255 -15.32 -32.52 27.55
C ARG A 255 -14.37 -32.55 26.36
N LEU A 256 -14.90 -32.58 25.12
CA LEU A 256 -14.10 -32.61 23.89
C LEU A 256 -13.51 -31.25 23.52
N TYR A 257 -14.27 -30.17 23.69
CA TYR A 257 -13.91 -28.86 23.17
C TYR A 257 -13.70 -27.76 24.21
N GLY A 258 -14.24 -27.91 25.44
CA GLY A 258 -14.18 -26.85 26.48
C GLY A 258 -12.76 -26.41 26.82
N LYS A 259 -11.86 -27.37 27.07
CA LYS A 259 -10.42 -27.04 27.30
C LYS A 259 -9.76 -26.43 26.09
N PHE A 260 -10.13 -26.88 24.89
CA PHE A 260 -9.57 -26.37 23.63
C PHE A 260 -9.98 -24.92 23.42
N TYR A 261 -11.26 -24.55 23.57
CA TYR A 261 -11.71 -23.16 23.40
C TYR A 261 -11.06 -22.24 24.42
N LEU A 262 -10.99 -22.64 25.70
CA LEU A 262 -10.33 -21.84 26.70
C LEU A 262 -8.85 -21.59 26.37
N LEU A 263 -8.14 -22.64 25.93
CA LEU A 263 -6.75 -22.53 25.53
C LEU A 263 -6.58 -21.67 24.29
N SER A 264 -7.51 -21.75 23.32
CA SER A 264 -7.48 -20.90 22.10
C SER A 264 -7.66 -19.42 22.43
N ILE A 265 -8.58 -19.06 23.34
CA ILE A 265 -8.76 -17.70 23.83
C ILE A 265 -7.49 -17.23 24.54
N LEU A 266 -6.95 -18.05 25.43
CA LEU A 266 -5.71 -17.72 26.15
C LEU A 266 -4.55 -17.46 25.20
N MET A 267 -4.34 -18.34 24.21
CA MET A 267 -3.27 -18.18 23.22
C MET A 267 -3.48 -16.93 22.35
N PHE A 268 -4.72 -16.62 21.98
CA PHE A 268 -5.04 -15.41 21.23
C PHE A 268 -4.65 -14.16 22.02
N VAL A 269 -5.10 -14.06 23.28
CA VAL A 269 -4.82 -12.91 24.17
C VAL A 269 -3.32 -12.80 24.47
N LEU A 270 -2.66 -13.92 24.79
CA LEU A 270 -1.21 -13.93 25.05
C LEU A 270 -0.40 -13.46 23.83
N THR A 271 -0.80 -13.87 22.62
CA THR A 271 -0.13 -13.42 21.41
C THR A 271 -0.29 -11.91 21.21
N GLN A 272 -1.50 -11.36 21.41
CA GLN A 272 -1.75 -9.91 21.33
C GLN A 272 -0.90 -9.15 22.36
N ALA A 273 -0.90 -9.61 23.61
CA ALA A 273 -0.14 -8.99 24.70
C ALA A 273 1.38 -9.04 24.43
N LEU A 274 1.89 -10.18 23.96
CA LEU A 274 3.30 -10.34 23.65
C LEU A 274 3.73 -9.40 22.50
N LEU A 275 2.94 -9.34 21.41
CA LEU A 275 3.24 -8.46 20.28
C LEU A 275 3.14 -7.00 20.69
N TYR A 276 2.16 -6.64 21.52
CA TYR A 276 2.08 -5.29 22.09
C TYR A 276 3.36 -4.90 22.83
N LEU A 277 3.84 -5.78 23.72
CA LEU A 277 5.07 -5.53 24.48
C LEU A 277 6.34 -5.47 23.61
N LEU A 278 6.39 -6.25 22.53
CA LEU A 278 7.54 -6.27 21.64
C LEU A 278 7.59 -5.08 20.67
N VAL A 279 6.44 -4.65 20.17
CA VAL A 279 6.36 -3.62 19.10
C VAL A 279 6.18 -2.24 19.70
N VAL A 280 5.29 -2.06 20.67
CA VAL A 280 4.90 -0.75 21.22
C VAL A 280 5.79 -0.30 22.36
N GLN A 281 6.34 -1.23 23.14
CA GLN A 281 7.31 -1.08 24.24
C GLN A 281 6.88 -0.16 25.41
N ASN A 282 6.17 0.94 25.15
CA ASN A 282 5.78 1.92 26.16
C ASN A 282 4.27 2.21 26.15
N PHE A 283 3.70 2.46 27.35
CA PHE A 283 2.32 2.94 27.47
C PHE A 283 2.31 4.47 27.25
N ARG A 284 1.78 4.90 26.13
CA ARG A 284 1.62 6.31 25.75
C ARG A 284 0.14 6.62 25.51
N PRO A 285 -0.29 7.89 25.50
CA PRO A 285 -1.69 8.25 25.22
C PRO A 285 -2.22 7.65 23.93
N VAL A 286 -1.43 7.65 22.88
CA VAL A 286 -1.76 7.11 21.56
C VAL A 286 -2.00 5.61 21.57
N THR A 287 -1.37 4.86 22.47
CA THR A 287 -1.51 3.40 22.57
C THR A 287 -2.86 2.97 23.14
N HIS A 288 -3.62 3.89 23.75
CA HIS A 288 -4.94 3.61 24.27
C HIS A 288 -5.92 3.22 23.15
N GLU A 289 -5.88 3.89 22.02
CA GLU A 289 -6.68 3.51 20.84
C GLU A 289 -6.33 2.10 20.35
N LEU A 290 -5.04 1.75 20.30
CA LEU A 290 -4.61 0.41 19.91
C LEU A 290 -5.19 -0.65 20.87
N ILE A 291 -5.10 -0.41 22.17
CA ILE A 291 -5.66 -1.32 23.18
C ILE A 291 -7.17 -1.50 22.96
N GLN A 292 -7.91 -0.46 22.63
CA GLN A 292 -9.33 -0.57 22.32
C GLN A 292 -9.59 -1.47 21.10
N TYR A 293 -8.82 -1.30 20.00
CA TYR A 293 -8.93 -2.18 18.82
C TYR A 293 -8.59 -3.62 19.15
N LEU A 294 -7.54 -3.86 19.96
CA LEU A 294 -7.17 -5.20 20.39
C LEU A 294 -8.26 -5.85 21.29
N LEU A 295 -8.87 -5.11 22.21
CA LEU A 295 -9.98 -5.60 23.01
C LEU A 295 -11.21 -5.93 22.15
N GLN A 296 -11.55 -5.08 21.18
CA GLN A 296 -12.62 -5.36 20.23
C GLN A 296 -12.34 -6.63 19.42
N SER A 297 -11.08 -6.85 19.00
CA SER A 297 -10.69 -8.05 18.27
C SER A 297 -10.82 -9.32 19.13
N VAL A 298 -10.46 -9.26 20.41
CA VAL A 298 -10.65 -10.37 21.36
C VAL A 298 -12.14 -10.69 21.51
N LEU A 299 -12.99 -9.67 21.67
CA LEU A 299 -14.44 -9.86 21.80
C LEU A 299 -15.01 -10.50 20.52
N LEU A 300 -14.62 -10.01 19.34
CA LEU A 300 -15.05 -10.58 18.06
C LEU A 300 -14.59 -12.04 17.91
N PHE A 301 -13.35 -12.35 18.28
CA PHE A 301 -12.83 -13.72 18.26
C PHE A 301 -13.64 -14.66 19.17
N VAL A 302 -13.98 -14.22 20.39
CA VAL A 302 -14.80 -14.98 21.32
C VAL A 302 -16.20 -15.21 20.74
N LEU A 303 -16.83 -14.20 20.14
CA LEU A 303 -18.12 -14.33 19.47
C LEU A 303 -18.07 -15.36 18.32
N CYS A 304 -17.05 -15.30 17.49
CA CYS A 304 -16.83 -16.28 16.43
C CYS A 304 -16.68 -17.70 16.98
N LEU A 305 -15.93 -17.89 18.07
CA LEU A 305 -15.80 -19.19 18.72
C LEU A 305 -17.13 -19.71 19.30
N ILE A 306 -17.97 -18.84 19.85
CA ILE A 306 -19.31 -19.22 20.34
C ILE A 306 -20.18 -19.69 19.17
N VAL A 307 -20.21 -18.98 18.05
CA VAL A 307 -20.98 -19.37 16.87
C VAL A 307 -20.50 -20.72 16.32
N VAL A 308 -19.18 -20.88 16.13
CA VAL A 308 -18.59 -22.14 15.67
C VAL A 308 -18.85 -23.27 16.66
N GLY A 309 -18.74 -22.97 17.95
CA GLY A 309 -19.06 -23.91 19.03
C GLY A 309 -20.51 -24.39 19.02
N PHE A 310 -21.43 -23.48 18.75
CA PHE A 310 -22.87 -23.81 18.59
C PHE A 310 -23.10 -24.73 17.38
N ILE A 311 -22.49 -24.43 16.22
CA ILE A 311 -22.57 -25.27 15.03
C ILE A 311 -22.06 -26.70 15.35
N ILE A 312 -20.91 -26.81 16.00
CA ILE A 312 -20.34 -28.11 16.39
C ILE A 312 -21.25 -28.83 17.40
N TYR A 313 -21.81 -28.11 18.37
CA TYR A 313 -22.76 -28.67 19.32
C TYR A 313 -24.00 -29.26 18.64
N VAL A 314 -24.59 -28.53 17.68
CA VAL A 314 -25.74 -29.00 16.87
C VAL A 314 -25.36 -30.25 16.09
N LEU A 315 -24.20 -30.26 15.43
CA LEU A 315 -23.71 -31.43 14.69
C LEU A 315 -23.54 -32.64 15.61
N LEU A 316 -22.96 -32.47 16.80
CA LEU A 316 -22.79 -33.55 17.78
C LEU A 316 -24.13 -34.04 18.35
N SER A 317 -25.12 -33.14 18.52
CA SER A 317 -26.45 -33.49 19.01
C SER A 317 -27.23 -34.37 18.04
N GLN A 318 -27.05 -34.12 16.75
CA GLN A 318 -27.72 -34.86 15.66
C GLN A 318 -27.11 -36.26 15.40
N ILE A 319 -25.98 -36.61 16.00
CA ILE A 319 -25.40 -37.95 15.86
C ILE A 319 -26.28 -38.95 16.55
N GLN A 320 -27.16 -39.64 15.80
CA GLN A 320 -28.00 -40.73 16.23
C GLN A 320 -27.36 -42.07 15.89
N SER A 321 -27.66 -43.08 16.70
CA SER A 321 -26.98 -44.37 16.74
C SER A 321 -26.95 -45.19 15.45
N VAL A 322 -27.97 -45.08 14.63
CA VAL A 322 -28.15 -45.99 13.45
C VAL A 322 -27.50 -45.43 12.19
N VAL A 323 -27.28 -44.08 12.12
CA VAL A 323 -26.81 -43.41 10.89
C VAL A 323 -25.29 -43.45 10.76
N ILE A 324 -24.55 -43.66 11.84
CA ILE A 324 -23.08 -43.60 11.88
C ILE A 324 -22.39 -44.72 11.10
N LEU A 325 -23.06 -45.84 10.93
CA LEU A 325 -22.54 -47.01 10.23
C LEU A 325 -22.72 -46.96 8.72
N LYS A 326 -23.53 -46.04 8.19
CA LYS A 326 -23.79 -45.94 6.74
C LYS A 326 -22.73 -45.10 6.01
N LYS A 327 -22.09 -45.71 5.02
CA LYS A 327 -21.04 -45.19 4.14
C LYS A 327 -21.39 -43.86 3.42
N SER A 328 -22.66 -43.54 3.24
CA SER A 328 -23.15 -42.42 2.45
C SER A 328 -22.86 -41.03 3.02
N GLN A 329 -22.68 -40.88 4.35
CA GLN A 329 -22.51 -39.55 4.97
C GLN A 329 -21.11 -38.91 4.76
N PHE A 330 -20.06 -39.72 4.67
CA PHE A 330 -18.72 -39.22 4.38
C PHE A 330 -18.62 -38.67 2.96
N ARG A 331 -19.39 -39.24 2.02
CA ARG A 331 -19.39 -38.78 0.61
C ARG A 331 -19.90 -37.34 0.48
N TRP A 332 -20.97 -36.98 1.19
CA TRP A 332 -21.49 -35.62 1.21
C TRP A 332 -20.47 -34.62 1.79
N ILE A 333 -19.80 -34.99 2.87
CA ILE A 333 -18.80 -34.13 3.53
C ILE A 333 -17.58 -33.95 2.64
N SER A 334 -17.13 -35.00 1.99
CA SER A 334 -16.05 -34.94 1.00
C SER A 334 -16.42 -34.02 -0.16
N MET A 335 -17.63 -34.13 -0.71
CA MET A 335 -18.13 -33.23 -1.76
C MET A 335 -18.18 -31.79 -1.30
N THR A 336 -18.69 -31.52 -0.09
CA THR A 336 -18.74 -30.14 0.47
C THR A 336 -17.34 -29.55 0.60
N LEU A 337 -16.34 -30.32 1.03
CA LEU A 337 -14.94 -29.87 1.10
C LEU A 337 -14.36 -29.55 -0.28
N PHE A 338 -14.68 -30.33 -1.30
CA PHE A 338 -14.24 -30.04 -2.66
C PHE A 338 -14.91 -28.78 -3.22
N ILE A 339 -16.20 -28.57 -2.96
CA ILE A 339 -16.91 -27.33 -3.34
C ILE A 339 -16.27 -26.12 -2.63
N LEU A 340 -16.02 -26.23 -1.32
CA LEU A 340 -15.37 -25.17 -0.55
C LEU A 340 -13.94 -24.91 -1.04
N LYS A 341 -13.18 -25.93 -1.41
CA LYS A 341 -11.87 -25.79 -2.03
C LYS A 341 -11.97 -25.02 -3.37
N CYS A 342 -12.96 -25.36 -4.18
CA CYS A 342 -13.20 -24.68 -5.46
C CYS A 342 -13.54 -23.20 -5.26
N VAL A 343 -14.47 -22.90 -4.37
CA VAL A 343 -14.85 -21.50 -4.01
C VAL A 343 -13.65 -20.73 -3.47
N PHE A 344 -12.85 -21.34 -2.60
CA PHE A 344 -11.63 -20.74 -2.09
C PHE A 344 -10.63 -20.41 -3.21
N LEU A 345 -10.35 -21.37 -4.09
CA LEU A 345 -9.42 -21.16 -5.20
C LEU A 345 -9.88 -20.04 -6.12
N ILE A 346 -11.17 -20.01 -6.48
CA ILE A 346 -11.76 -18.95 -7.30
C ILE A 346 -11.63 -17.57 -6.62
N SER A 347 -11.98 -17.49 -5.35
CA SER A 347 -12.01 -16.21 -4.63
C SER A 347 -10.64 -15.61 -4.37
N ILE A 348 -9.59 -16.44 -4.21
CA ILE A 348 -8.24 -15.95 -3.93
C ILE A 348 -7.40 -15.78 -5.20
N PHE A 349 -7.76 -16.41 -6.29
CA PHE A 349 -6.94 -16.45 -7.50
C PHE A 349 -6.74 -15.06 -8.12
N ILE A 350 -7.79 -14.23 -8.20
CA ILE A 350 -7.68 -12.87 -8.73
C ILE A 350 -6.76 -12.02 -7.86
N PRO A 351 -6.98 -11.89 -6.53
CA PRO A 351 -6.08 -11.11 -5.67
C PRO A 351 -4.63 -11.60 -5.74
N LEU A 352 -4.44 -12.91 -5.81
CA LEU A 352 -3.11 -13.51 -5.88
C LEU A 352 -2.42 -13.20 -7.22
N SER A 353 -3.12 -13.33 -8.35
CA SER A 353 -2.58 -13.05 -9.68
C SER A 353 -2.25 -11.57 -9.88
N THR A 354 -3.10 -10.67 -9.37
CA THR A 354 -2.83 -9.23 -9.39
C THR A 354 -1.64 -8.87 -8.49
N SER A 355 -1.57 -9.43 -7.29
CA SER A 355 -0.44 -9.25 -6.38
C SER A 355 0.87 -9.72 -7.01
N PHE A 356 0.88 -10.89 -7.68
CA PHE A 356 2.07 -11.38 -8.39
C PHE A 356 2.46 -10.53 -9.59
N LYS A 357 1.49 -10.01 -10.34
CA LYS A 357 1.76 -9.08 -11.43
C LYS A 357 2.47 -7.82 -10.89
N TYR A 358 1.93 -7.23 -9.84
CA TYR A 358 2.57 -6.09 -9.17
C TYR A 358 3.94 -6.47 -8.59
N THR A 359 4.07 -7.61 -7.93
CA THR A 359 5.35 -8.05 -7.36
C THR A 359 6.41 -8.26 -8.45
N SER A 360 6.05 -8.81 -9.61
CA SER A 360 7.00 -8.98 -10.71
C SER A 360 7.48 -7.63 -11.25
N GLN A 361 6.60 -6.64 -11.36
CA GLN A 361 6.97 -5.26 -11.70
C GLN A 361 7.88 -4.66 -10.63
N VAL A 362 7.50 -4.79 -9.37
CA VAL A 362 8.26 -4.30 -8.21
C VAL A 362 9.64 -4.92 -8.09
N VAL A 363 9.79 -6.22 -8.39
CA VAL A 363 11.11 -6.89 -8.42
C VAL A 363 11.96 -6.35 -9.58
N GLN A 364 11.34 -6.10 -10.73
CA GLN A 364 12.01 -5.47 -11.87
C GLN A 364 12.43 -4.04 -11.53
N ASP A 365 11.54 -3.27 -10.88
CA ASP A 365 11.84 -1.93 -10.37
C ASP A 365 13.00 -1.95 -9.37
N GLY A 366 13.00 -2.89 -8.44
CA GLY A 366 14.08 -3.08 -7.49
C GLY A 366 15.44 -3.41 -8.15
N TYR A 367 15.39 -4.20 -9.22
CA TYR A 367 16.60 -4.48 -10.02
C TYR A 367 17.16 -3.20 -10.65
N TYR A 368 16.31 -2.39 -11.29
CA TYR A 368 16.75 -1.14 -11.91
C TYR A 368 17.21 -0.12 -10.86
N LEU A 369 16.49 0.03 -9.76
CA LEU A 369 16.89 0.91 -8.66
C LEU A 369 18.29 0.54 -8.13
N ASN A 370 18.55 -0.74 -7.88
CA ASN A 370 19.85 -1.18 -7.38
C ASN A 370 20.97 -0.97 -8.42
N LYS A 371 20.69 -1.21 -9.69
CA LYS A 371 21.66 -1.02 -10.78
C LYS A 371 22.10 0.44 -10.89
N TYR A 372 21.18 1.39 -10.67
CA TYR A 372 21.40 2.84 -10.85
C TYR A 372 21.56 3.60 -9.53
N LYS A 373 21.70 2.90 -8.40
CA LYS A 373 21.84 3.51 -7.06
C LYS A 373 22.92 4.59 -7.00
N GLU A 374 24.09 4.33 -7.59
CA GLU A 374 25.20 5.28 -7.59
C GLU A 374 24.91 6.49 -8.48
N THR A 375 24.15 6.30 -9.56
CA THR A 375 23.73 7.37 -10.46
C THR A 375 22.87 8.36 -9.71
N TYR A 376 21.81 7.91 -9.02
CA TYR A 376 20.91 8.79 -8.26
C TYR A 376 21.60 9.59 -7.15
N ASN A 377 22.68 9.08 -6.60
CA ASN A 377 23.45 9.77 -5.57
C ASN A 377 24.34 10.89 -6.11
N ASN A 378 24.60 10.93 -7.40
CA ASN A 378 25.55 11.86 -8.04
C ASN A 378 24.87 12.96 -8.86
N TYR A 379 23.54 12.95 -8.94
CA TYR A 379 22.78 13.96 -9.66
C TYR A 379 22.07 14.90 -8.72
N LEU A 380 22.13 16.19 -9.04
CA LEU A 380 21.36 17.26 -8.44
C LEU A 380 20.12 17.52 -9.29
N ARG A 381 18.99 17.69 -8.67
CA ARG A 381 17.79 18.17 -9.34
C ARG A 381 17.19 19.35 -8.60
N LEU A 382 16.29 20.06 -9.29
CA LEU A 382 15.51 21.14 -8.72
C LEU A 382 14.51 20.62 -7.68
N GLU A 383 14.55 21.16 -6.47
CA GLU A 383 13.67 20.83 -5.36
C GLU A 383 12.84 22.05 -4.97
N GLY A 384 11.53 21.90 -4.82
CA GLY A 384 10.61 22.91 -4.31
C GLY A 384 10.56 24.18 -5.14
N VAL A 385 9.63 24.27 -6.06
CA VAL A 385 9.34 25.50 -6.79
C VAL A 385 8.07 26.10 -6.20
N ASN A 386 8.23 27.20 -5.47
CA ASN A 386 7.12 27.97 -4.92
C ASN A 386 7.04 29.37 -5.59
N ILE A 387 7.38 29.43 -6.85
CA ILE A 387 7.32 30.66 -7.66
C ILE A 387 6.22 30.49 -8.69
N ASN A 388 5.51 31.57 -8.99
CA ASN A 388 4.67 31.62 -10.18
C ASN A 388 5.57 31.47 -11.40
N MET A 389 5.55 30.30 -12.05
CA MET A 389 6.37 29.97 -13.21
C MET A 389 6.07 30.87 -14.44
N PHE A 390 4.99 31.63 -14.41
CA PHE A 390 4.61 32.60 -15.44
C PHE A 390 5.04 34.02 -15.11
N SER A 391 5.64 34.28 -13.95
CA SER A 391 6.16 35.62 -13.63
C SER A 391 7.35 35.99 -14.53
N LEU A 392 7.46 37.26 -14.91
CA LEU A 392 8.59 37.76 -15.71
C LEU A 392 9.92 37.54 -14.98
N GLU A 393 9.94 37.73 -13.65
CA GLU A 393 11.13 37.49 -12.81
C GLU A 393 11.61 36.03 -12.88
N PHE A 394 10.68 35.07 -12.90
CA PHE A 394 11.03 33.67 -13.04
C PHE A 394 11.58 33.37 -14.47
N GLN A 395 11.00 33.95 -15.50
CA GLN A 395 11.45 33.71 -16.88
C GLN A 395 12.86 34.27 -17.12
N ASP A 396 13.16 35.47 -16.62
CA ASP A 396 14.51 36.06 -16.66
C ASP A 396 15.52 35.23 -15.85
N ALA A 397 15.12 34.81 -14.64
CA ALA A 397 15.94 33.96 -13.79
C ALA A 397 16.17 32.56 -14.39
N LYS A 398 15.18 31.99 -15.06
CA LYS A 398 15.25 30.71 -15.79
C LYS A 398 16.31 30.75 -16.87
N SER A 399 16.32 31.83 -17.69
CA SER A 399 17.33 31.97 -18.75
C SER A 399 18.75 32.00 -18.20
N GLN A 400 18.99 32.85 -17.18
CA GLN A 400 20.29 32.95 -16.52
C GLN A 400 20.71 31.68 -15.79
N LEU A 401 19.74 30.95 -15.21
CA LEU A 401 19.98 29.66 -14.57
C LEU A 401 20.35 28.59 -15.60
N ASN A 402 19.71 28.57 -16.76
CA ASN A 402 20.06 27.67 -17.86
C ASN A 402 21.49 27.92 -18.36
N GLU A 403 21.90 29.17 -18.49
CA GLU A 403 23.28 29.50 -18.82
C GLU A 403 24.26 28.98 -17.74
N LYS A 404 23.92 29.17 -16.47
CA LYS A 404 24.74 28.68 -15.36
C LYS A 404 24.82 27.16 -15.30
N ILE A 405 23.74 26.44 -15.58
CA ILE A 405 23.69 24.97 -15.63
C ILE A 405 24.55 24.45 -16.78
N ARG A 406 24.60 25.10 -17.92
CA ARG A 406 25.43 24.70 -19.08
C ARG A 406 26.94 24.70 -18.81
N GLU A 407 27.39 25.38 -17.74
CA GLU A 407 28.79 25.30 -17.30
C GLU A 407 29.18 23.91 -16.75
N TYR A 408 28.20 23.06 -16.43
CA TYR A 408 28.37 21.75 -15.80
C TYR A 408 27.84 20.62 -16.70
N PRO A 409 28.35 19.40 -16.52
CA PRO A 409 27.74 18.23 -17.17
C PRO A 409 26.31 18.04 -16.66
N TYR A 410 25.34 18.12 -17.53
CA TYR A 410 23.93 17.90 -17.18
C TYR A 410 23.27 16.95 -18.16
N ILE A 411 22.24 16.27 -17.71
CA ILE A 411 21.29 15.55 -18.52
C ILE A 411 19.95 16.27 -18.49
N TYR A 412 19.23 16.18 -19.62
CA TYR A 412 17.84 16.60 -19.71
C TYR A 412 17.00 15.41 -20.06
N GLU A 413 15.89 15.25 -19.36
CA GLU A 413 14.91 14.21 -19.62
C GLU A 413 13.49 14.71 -19.30
N ASP A 414 12.55 14.33 -20.15
CA ASP A 414 11.12 14.50 -19.93
C ASP A 414 10.43 13.18 -20.32
N PHE A 415 9.84 12.53 -19.33
CA PHE A 415 9.09 11.29 -19.45
C PHE A 415 7.59 11.53 -19.47
N SER A 416 7.13 12.77 -19.57
CA SER A 416 5.72 13.11 -19.70
C SER A 416 5.19 12.66 -21.07
N THR A 417 4.60 11.49 -21.09
CA THR A 417 4.39 10.63 -22.25
C THR A 417 3.15 10.94 -23.08
N LYS A 418 2.56 12.15 -22.99
CA LYS A 418 1.36 12.48 -23.78
C LYS A 418 1.61 13.69 -24.64
N ILE A 419 1.89 13.46 -25.90
CA ILE A 419 1.80 14.53 -26.91
C ILE A 419 0.39 14.47 -27.49
N ASN A 420 -0.49 15.35 -27.03
CA ASN A 420 -1.77 15.60 -27.67
C ASN A 420 -1.54 16.51 -28.89
N ARG A 421 -1.57 15.93 -30.08
CA ARG A 421 -1.73 16.68 -31.29
C ARG A 421 -3.03 16.21 -31.96
N ASN A 422 -3.90 17.17 -32.31
CA ASN A 422 -5.12 16.96 -33.09
C ASN A 422 -6.08 15.89 -32.54
N ASP A 423 -6.40 15.95 -31.26
CA ASP A 423 -7.36 15.06 -30.56
C ASP A 423 -7.03 13.55 -30.52
N ASP A 424 -5.91 13.12 -31.11
CA ASP A 424 -5.45 11.74 -31.03
C ASP A 424 -4.45 11.56 -29.87
N GLU A 425 -4.78 10.73 -28.86
CA GLU A 425 -3.85 10.30 -27.81
C GLU A 425 -2.78 9.38 -28.41
N ILE A 426 -1.52 9.80 -28.38
CA ILE A 426 -0.40 8.91 -28.72
C ILE A 426 -0.28 7.86 -27.64
N THR A 427 -0.54 6.61 -27.97
CA THR A 427 -0.52 5.47 -27.04
C THR A 427 0.88 4.92 -26.74
N TYR A 428 1.90 5.35 -27.49
CA TYR A 428 3.27 4.89 -27.31
C TYR A 428 4.03 5.73 -26.29
N PRO A 429 4.90 5.10 -25.47
CA PRO A 429 5.80 5.82 -24.60
C PRO A 429 6.72 6.74 -25.41
N TYR A 430 6.77 7.99 -25.03
CA TYR A 430 7.55 9.03 -25.71
C TYR A 430 8.42 9.75 -24.67
N ILE A 431 9.70 9.90 -24.94
CA ILE A 431 10.62 10.60 -24.05
C ILE A 431 11.39 11.68 -24.82
N ILE A 432 11.66 12.79 -24.14
CA ILE A 432 12.42 13.90 -24.67
C ILE A 432 13.71 13.99 -23.86
N VAL A 433 14.86 13.89 -24.52
CA VAL A 433 16.15 13.82 -23.83
C VAL A 433 17.24 14.57 -24.58
N ASN A 434 18.32 14.92 -23.89
CA ASN A 434 19.52 15.43 -24.57
C ASN A 434 20.49 14.30 -24.94
N GLU A 435 21.45 14.59 -25.82
CA GLU A 435 22.46 13.62 -26.24
C GLU A 435 23.25 13.04 -25.05
N GLN A 436 23.48 13.85 -24.01
CA GLN A 436 24.25 13.41 -22.84
C GLN A 436 23.52 12.32 -22.03
N TYR A 437 22.20 12.37 -21.97
CA TYR A 437 21.37 11.32 -21.38
C TYR A 437 21.56 9.99 -22.13
N LEU A 438 21.55 10.02 -23.47
CA LEU A 438 21.64 8.82 -24.32
C LEU A 438 23.03 8.15 -24.25
N LYS A 439 24.09 8.90 -23.91
CA LYS A 439 25.42 8.35 -23.70
C LYS A 439 25.53 7.39 -22.49
N GLU A 440 24.51 7.39 -21.62
CA GLU A 440 24.43 6.45 -20.49
C GLU A 440 23.82 5.09 -20.89
N TYR A 441 23.32 4.96 -22.13
CA TYR A 441 22.62 3.77 -22.63
C TYR A 441 23.32 3.19 -23.88
N ASP A 442 23.36 1.85 -23.91
CA ASP A 442 23.82 1.10 -25.08
C ASP A 442 22.62 0.90 -26.04
N LEU A 443 22.42 1.81 -26.98
CA LEU A 443 21.42 1.70 -28.05
C LEU A 443 22.06 1.11 -29.30
N TYR A 444 21.32 0.27 -30.00
CA TYR A 444 21.80 -0.42 -31.19
C TYR A 444 20.97 -0.08 -32.42
N LYS A 445 21.62 -0.04 -33.58
CA LYS A 445 21.00 0.07 -34.90
C LYS A 445 21.60 -1.01 -35.77
N ASP A 446 20.77 -1.91 -36.28
CA ASP A 446 21.19 -3.09 -37.08
C ASP A 446 22.30 -3.91 -36.39
N GLY A 447 22.16 -4.11 -35.08
CA GLY A 447 23.11 -4.84 -34.25
C GLY A 447 24.44 -4.11 -33.95
N LYS A 448 24.58 -2.83 -34.37
CA LYS A 448 25.78 -2.02 -34.12
C LYS A 448 25.45 -0.93 -33.07
N PRO A 449 26.34 -0.65 -32.12
CA PRO A 449 26.10 0.40 -31.13
C PRO A 449 26.05 1.79 -31.80
N VAL A 450 25.05 2.57 -31.43
CA VAL A 450 24.94 3.99 -31.88
C VAL A 450 25.85 4.82 -30.99
N LYS A 451 26.84 5.45 -31.55
CA LYS A 451 27.86 6.25 -30.82
C LYS A 451 27.54 7.73 -30.73
N THR A 452 26.78 8.24 -31.67
CA THR A 452 26.43 9.67 -31.79
C THR A 452 24.95 9.82 -32.07
N PHE A 453 24.31 10.72 -31.35
CA PHE A 453 22.90 11.05 -31.53
C PHE A 453 22.79 12.47 -32.08
N LYS A 454 22.01 12.64 -33.12
CA LYS A 454 21.84 13.98 -33.75
C LYS A 454 20.74 14.75 -32.96
N PRO A 455 21.02 15.99 -32.54
CA PRO A 455 19.98 16.88 -32.05
C PRO A 455 18.87 17.12 -33.08
N GLY A 456 17.63 17.30 -32.62
CA GLY A 456 16.47 17.48 -33.52
C GLY A 456 16.00 16.19 -34.21
N THR A 457 16.54 15.03 -33.85
CA THR A 457 16.20 13.74 -34.47
C THR A 457 15.34 12.90 -33.56
N LEU A 458 14.36 12.21 -34.12
CA LEU A 458 13.50 11.26 -33.48
C LEU A 458 14.04 9.83 -33.70
N TYR A 459 14.29 9.11 -32.63
CA TYR A 459 14.71 7.71 -32.70
C TYR A 459 13.53 6.82 -32.26
N ALA A 460 13.12 5.91 -33.12
CA ALA A 460 12.00 5.02 -32.86
C ALA A 460 12.43 3.55 -32.86
N PRO A 461 11.84 2.69 -32.00
CA PRO A 461 12.07 1.25 -32.08
C PRO A 461 11.51 0.68 -33.39
N LYS A 462 12.17 -0.32 -33.96
CA LYS A 462 11.73 -0.96 -35.23
C LYS A 462 10.32 -1.53 -35.19
N SER A 463 9.85 -1.89 -34.01
CA SER A 463 8.47 -2.38 -33.81
C SER A 463 7.39 -1.32 -33.92
N VAL A 464 7.76 -0.01 -33.98
CA VAL A 464 6.84 1.10 -34.04
C VAL A 464 6.94 1.80 -35.41
N ASN A 465 5.81 1.93 -36.09
CA ASN A 465 5.74 2.71 -37.32
C ASN A 465 5.49 4.17 -36.95
N VAL A 466 6.47 5.03 -37.21
CA VAL A 466 6.44 6.45 -36.84
C VAL A 466 6.21 7.25 -38.08
N ASP A 467 5.36 8.25 -37.99
CA ASP A 467 5.09 9.25 -39.04
C ASP A 467 5.48 10.66 -38.54
N GLU A 468 5.31 11.65 -39.40
CA GLU A 468 5.64 13.06 -39.11
C GLU A 468 4.86 13.63 -37.90
N SER A 469 3.72 13.01 -37.51
CA SER A 469 2.91 13.48 -36.39
C SER A 469 3.60 13.33 -35.04
N TYR A 470 4.62 12.47 -34.93
CA TYR A 470 5.41 12.27 -33.73
C TYR A 470 6.51 13.33 -33.53
N CYS A 471 6.74 14.22 -34.49
CA CYS A 471 7.72 15.27 -34.37
C CYS A 471 7.22 16.44 -33.51
N LEU A 472 8.04 16.89 -32.56
CA LEU A 472 7.75 18.07 -31.74
C LEU A 472 7.92 19.39 -32.55
N ALA A 473 8.81 19.39 -33.51
CA ALA A 473 9.03 20.49 -34.46
C ALA A 473 8.27 20.23 -35.77
N THR A 474 8.08 21.28 -36.57
CA THR A 474 7.39 21.19 -37.86
C THR A 474 8.09 20.24 -38.84
N GLU A 475 9.39 20.07 -38.73
CA GLU A 475 10.20 19.10 -39.46
C GLU A 475 11.21 18.47 -38.52
N CYS A 476 11.27 17.14 -38.45
CA CYS A 476 12.32 16.43 -37.76
C CYS A 476 12.84 15.27 -38.61
N GLU A 477 14.13 15.01 -38.51
CA GLU A 477 14.71 13.75 -38.99
C GLU A 477 14.22 12.61 -38.11
N TYR A 478 13.94 11.44 -38.67
CA TYR A 478 13.67 10.25 -37.88
C TYR A 478 14.60 9.11 -38.27
N ASP A 479 14.94 8.30 -37.26
CA ASP A 479 15.79 7.14 -37.43
C ASP A 479 15.25 5.97 -36.65
N GLN A 480 15.53 4.73 -37.08
CA GLN A 480 15.06 3.52 -36.41
C GLN A 480 16.21 2.85 -35.65
N ILE A 481 15.92 2.41 -34.46
CA ILE A 481 16.83 1.67 -33.58
C ILE A 481 16.27 0.30 -33.24
N ASP A 482 17.16 -0.62 -32.85
CA ASP A 482 16.77 -1.99 -32.51
C ASP A 482 15.93 -2.02 -31.23
N ASP A 483 14.93 -2.92 -31.17
CA ASP A 483 14.09 -3.12 -29.99
C ASP A 483 14.88 -3.74 -28.82
N GLY A 484 14.32 -3.65 -27.61
CA GLY A 484 14.81 -4.36 -26.43
C GLY A 484 15.51 -3.48 -25.39
N TYR A 485 15.55 -2.16 -25.62
CA TYR A 485 16.11 -1.21 -24.65
C TYR A 485 15.07 -0.75 -23.62
N VAL A 486 15.56 -0.37 -22.44
CA VAL A 486 14.77 0.21 -21.34
C VAL A 486 15.43 1.51 -20.94
N MET A 487 14.67 2.58 -20.95
CA MET A 487 15.10 3.91 -20.52
C MET A 487 14.58 4.19 -19.11
N LEU A 488 15.38 4.85 -18.30
CA LEU A 488 15.10 5.12 -16.90
C LEU A 488 15.10 6.62 -16.63
N SER A 489 14.03 7.12 -16.02
CA SER A 489 14.00 8.49 -15.54
C SER A 489 14.87 8.63 -14.29
N HIS A 490 15.62 9.71 -14.20
CA HIS A 490 16.31 10.12 -12.99
C HIS A 490 15.33 10.71 -11.97
N SER A 491 14.12 11.09 -12.42
CA SER A 491 13.01 11.46 -11.54
C SER A 491 12.25 10.23 -11.09
N LEU A 492 12.51 9.78 -9.86
CA LEU A 492 11.80 8.64 -9.26
C LEU A 492 10.38 8.98 -8.78
N ARG A 493 9.92 10.22 -8.94
CA ARG A 493 8.58 10.67 -8.53
C ARG A 493 7.49 10.23 -9.49
N GLU A 494 7.84 10.00 -10.75
CA GLU A 494 6.89 9.58 -11.77
C GLU A 494 6.57 8.08 -11.65
N ASP A 495 5.32 7.72 -11.94
CA ASP A 495 4.90 6.31 -11.94
C ASP A 495 5.59 5.53 -13.07
N ASN A 496 5.92 6.22 -14.18
CA ASN A 496 6.59 5.65 -15.35
C ASN A 496 8.08 5.97 -15.39
N TRP A 497 8.79 5.83 -14.28
CA TRP A 497 10.22 6.11 -14.20
C TRP A 497 11.11 5.14 -15.00
N HIS A 498 10.55 4.07 -15.56
CA HIS A 498 11.22 3.18 -16.51
C HIS A 498 10.27 2.80 -17.65
N VAL A 499 10.76 2.92 -18.85
CA VAL A 499 9.98 2.72 -20.07
C VAL A 499 10.72 1.82 -21.04
N LYS A 500 10.02 0.81 -21.57
CA LYS A 500 10.56 -0.13 -22.55
C LYS A 500 10.25 0.32 -23.95
N ASN A 501 11.26 0.35 -24.82
CA ASN A 501 11.17 0.73 -26.23
C ASN A 501 10.42 2.07 -26.44
N PRO A 502 10.76 3.17 -25.71
CA PRO A 502 10.12 4.44 -25.97
C PRO A 502 10.58 5.03 -27.32
N ILE A 503 9.74 5.89 -27.88
CA ILE A 503 10.15 6.82 -28.92
C ILE A 503 10.97 7.92 -28.26
N ILE A 504 12.12 8.26 -28.83
CA ILE A 504 13.09 9.17 -28.21
C ILE A 504 13.26 10.40 -29.11
N TYR A 505 12.94 11.58 -28.59
CA TYR A 505 13.29 12.84 -29.27
C TYR A 505 14.53 13.45 -28.61
N VAL A 506 15.54 13.74 -29.42
CA VAL A 506 16.79 14.34 -28.94
C VAL A 506 16.69 15.85 -29.12
N VAL A 507 16.66 16.59 -28.02
CA VAL A 507 16.54 18.04 -28.02
C VAL A 507 17.76 18.72 -28.66
N ASP A 508 17.53 19.84 -29.32
CA ASP A 508 18.58 20.74 -29.84
C ASP A 508 18.96 21.80 -28.77
N GLU A 509 19.95 22.62 -29.09
CA GLU A 509 20.43 23.68 -28.19
C GLU A 509 19.40 24.79 -27.92
N ASN A 510 18.39 24.95 -28.79
CA ASN A 510 17.37 25.98 -28.70
C ASN A 510 16.09 25.50 -28.01
N TYR A 511 16.03 24.22 -27.65
CA TYR A 511 14.86 23.66 -26.99
C TYR A 511 14.65 24.28 -25.60
N ASP A 512 13.43 24.73 -25.32
CA ASP A 512 13.05 25.29 -24.01
C ASP A 512 12.87 24.17 -22.96
N MET A 513 13.96 23.81 -22.31
CA MET A 513 13.98 22.75 -21.31
C MET A 513 13.20 23.11 -20.07
N SER A 514 12.35 22.19 -19.62
CA SER A 514 11.72 22.27 -18.30
C SER A 514 12.77 22.14 -17.19
N GLN A 515 12.75 23.04 -16.21
CA GLN A 515 13.67 23.00 -15.07
C GLN A 515 13.57 21.71 -14.26
N PHE A 516 12.40 21.07 -14.27
CA PHE A 516 12.17 19.80 -13.56
C PHE A 516 12.84 18.59 -14.23
N GLY A 517 13.12 18.67 -15.52
CA GLY A 517 13.80 17.64 -16.30
C GLY A 517 15.32 17.76 -16.31
N ILE A 518 15.90 18.75 -15.64
CA ILE A 518 17.35 19.00 -15.64
C ILE A 518 18.00 18.36 -14.43
N PHE A 519 18.96 17.47 -14.67
CA PHE A 519 19.76 16.81 -13.65
C PHE A 519 21.23 17.12 -13.86
N ILE A 520 21.88 17.71 -12.86
CA ILE A 520 23.25 18.19 -12.95
C ILE A 520 24.17 17.19 -12.26
N LYS A 521 25.20 16.72 -12.95
CA LYS A 521 26.15 15.75 -12.42
C LYS A 521 27.10 16.41 -11.43
N ASP A 522 27.11 15.94 -10.17
CA ASP A 522 27.91 16.49 -9.09
C ASP A 522 28.63 15.36 -8.32
N LYS A 523 29.60 14.70 -9.01
CA LYS A 523 30.39 13.62 -8.38
C LYS A 523 31.20 14.12 -7.17
N ASP A 524 31.76 15.31 -7.28
CA ASP A 524 32.70 15.88 -6.29
C ASP A 524 31.98 16.71 -5.22
N LYS A 525 30.64 16.79 -5.28
CA LYS A 525 29.78 17.54 -4.35
C LYS A 525 30.09 19.04 -4.24
N THR A 526 30.66 19.63 -5.30
CA THR A 526 31.03 21.04 -5.37
C THR A 526 30.00 21.90 -6.10
N VAL A 527 29.31 21.32 -7.07
CA VAL A 527 28.36 22.02 -7.96
C VAL A 527 27.14 22.52 -7.19
N LYS A 528 26.63 21.70 -6.25
CA LYS A 528 25.47 22.06 -5.39
C LYS A 528 25.64 23.43 -4.74
N LYS A 529 26.82 23.68 -4.16
CA LYS A 529 27.08 24.96 -3.48
C LYS A 529 27.06 26.12 -4.46
N SER A 530 27.75 25.97 -5.62
CA SER A 530 27.83 27.01 -6.64
C SER A 530 26.45 27.41 -7.18
N ILE A 531 25.59 26.44 -7.51
CA ILE A 531 24.24 26.71 -8.03
C ILE A 531 23.36 27.35 -6.94
N ASN A 532 23.41 26.83 -5.74
CA ASN A 532 22.60 27.40 -4.64
C ASN A 532 23.07 28.80 -4.24
N ASP A 533 24.38 29.10 -4.31
CA ASP A 533 24.89 30.44 -4.09
C ASP A 533 24.50 31.40 -5.22
N PHE A 534 24.44 30.93 -6.48
CA PHE A 534 23.88 31.68 -7.60
C PHE A 534 22.40 32.00 -7.34
N LEU A 535 21.56 31.03 -6.97
CA LEU A 535 20.15 31.23 -6.64
C LEU A 535 19.97 32.23 -5.49
N LYS A 536 20.84 32.19 -4.46
CA LYS A 536 20.84 33.18 -3.38
C LYS A 536 21.13 34.58 -3.88
N SER A 537 22.11 34.73 -4.79
CA SER A 537 22.47 36.05 -5.36
C SER A 537 21.33 36.68 -6.16
N LYS A 538 20.41 35.83 -6.68
CA LYS A 538 19.22 36.27 -7.40
C LYS A 538 17.96 36.38 -6.53
N GLY A 539 18.06 36.16 -5.23
CA GLY A 539 16.90 36.15 -4.31
C GLY A 539 15.97 34.91 -4.40
N LEU A 540 16.32 33.93 -5.24
CA LEU A 540 15.46 32.80 -5.56
C LEU A 540 15.68 31.58 -4.66
N TYR A 541 16.69 31.58 -3.82
CA TYR A 541 17.07 30.40 -3.00
C TYR A 541 15.98 29.92 -2.03
N GLN A 542 15.13 30.81 -1.56
CA GLN A 542 14.04 30.44 -0.67
C GLN A 542 12.96 29.63 -1.40
N ASN A 543 12.78 29.88 -2.69
CA ASN A 543 11.71 29.38 -3.50
C ASN A 543 12.14 28.20 -4.37
N MET A 544 13.42 28.10 -4.72
CA MET A 544 13.98 27.00 -5.50
C MET A 544 15.40 26.67 -5.04
N ASN A 545 15.71 25.39 -4.94
CA ASN A 545 17.06 24.91 -4.63
C ASN A 545 17.33 23.58 -5.31
N TYR A 546 18.60 23.21 -5.42
CA TYR A 546 19.02 21.93 -5.95
C TYR A 546 19.44 20.99 -4.83
N ALA A 547 18.96 19.74 -4.89
CA ALA A 547 19.27 18.68 -3.94
C ALA A 547 19.59 17.36 -4.64
N TYR A 548 20.24 16.44 -3.91
CA TYR A 548 20.48 15.09 -4.43
C TYR A 548 19.21 14.23 -4.34
N GLU A 549 19.03 13.34 -5.29
CA GLU A 549 17.87 12.43 -5.41
C GLU A 549 17.76 11.34 -4.32
N ASN A 550 18.63 11.33 -3.32
CA ASN A 550 18.68 10.30 -2.28
C ASN A 550 17.35 10.05 -1.56
N TYR A 551 16.53 11.10 -1.43
CA TYR A 551 15.27 11.00 -0.71
C TYR A 551 14.24 10.15 -1.48
N ASP A 552 14.04 10.47 -2.75
CA ASP A 552 13.06 9.75 -3.58
C ASP A 552 13.50 8.30 -3.82
N TYR A 553 14.81 8.05 -3.92
CA TYR A 553 15.38 6.70 -3.96
C TYR A 553 15.06 5.90 -2.70
N GLY A 554 15.26 6.47 -1.51
CA GLY A 554 14.96 5.82 -0.23
C GLY A 554 13.46 5.47 -0.11
N LYS A 555 12.59 6.43 -0.45
CA LYS A 555 11.15 6.25 -0.45
C LYS A 555 10.70 5.13 -1.41
N LYS A 556 11.20 5.13 -2.65
CA LYS A 556 10.85 4.10 -3.66
C LYS A 556 11.30 2.71 -3.21
N THR A 557 12.53 2.60 -2.70
CA THR A 557 13.08 1.33 -2.18
C THR A 557 12.23 0.77 -1.04
N MET A 558 11.78 1.62 -0.13
CA MET A 558 10.95 1.21 0.99
C MET A 558 9.59 0.68 0.54
N VAL A 559 8.91 1.40 -0.37
CA VAL A 559 7.63 0.96 -0.96
C VAL A 559 7.79 -0.41 -1.63
N ILE A 560 8.87 -0.59 -2.40
CA ILE A 560 9.21 -1.85 -3.08
C ILE A 560 9.38 -2.98 -2.07
N ASN A 561 10.19 -2.79 -1.04
CA ASN A 561 10.43 -3.80 -0.01
C ASN A 561 9.14 -4.19 0.72
N LYS A 562 8.30 -3.21 1.04
CA LYS A 562 7.00 -3.45 1.67
C LYS A 562 6.08 -4.30 0.78
N LEU A 563 5.95 -3.97 -0.50
CA LEU A 563 5.13 -4.74 -1.44
C LEU A 563 5.63 -6.18 -1.61
N ILE A 564 6.96 -6.40 -1.59
CA ILE A 564 7.54 -7.75 -1.62
C ILE A 564 7.15 -8.54 -0.37
N ILE A 565 7.27 -7.93 0.83
CA ILE A 565 6.90 -8.56 2.10
C ILE A 565 5.41 -8.92 2.12
N ASP A 566 4.54 -7.99 1.75
CA ASP A 566 3.09 -8.19 1.72
C ASP A 566 2.69 -9.34 0.77
N SER A 567 3.31 -9.38 -0.41
CA SER A 567 3.11 -10.46 -1.37
C SER A 567 3.59 -11.82 -0.86
N ALA A 568 4.73 -11.84 -0.16
CA ALA A 568 5.26 -13.06 0.45
C ALA A 568 4.34 -13.59 1.57
N ILE A 569 3.79 -12.71 2.41
CA ILE A 569 2.82 -13.06 3.45
C ILE A 569 1.55 -13.65 2.82
N LEU A 570 1.01 -13.03 1.78
CA LEU A 570 -0.17 -13.51 1.07
C LEU A 570 0.05 -14.93 0.51
N LEU A 571 1.19 -15.15 -0.15
CA LEU A 571 1.55 -16.44 -0.71
C LEU A 571 1.72 -17.52 0.37
N PHE A 572 2.34 -17.18 1.48
CA PHE A 572 2.52 -18.09 2.61
C PHE A 572 1.17 -18.53 3.22
N VAL A 573 0.24 -17.58 3.43
CA VAL A 573 -1.11 -17.89 3.91
C VAL A 573 -1.87 -18.77 2.93
N TYR A 574 -1.78 -18.45 1.64
CA TYR A 574 -2.38 -19.25 0.58
C TYR A 574 -1.89 -20.71 0.62
N ALA A 575 -0.58 -20.90 0.74
CA ALA A 575 0.01 -22.24 0.86
C ALA A 575 -0.48 -23.00 2.10
N ILE A 576 -0.61 -22.33 3.25
CA ILE A 576 -1.16 -22.95 4.47
C ILE A 576 -2.60 -23.42 4.27
N VAL A 577 -3.45 -22.57 3.71
CA VAL A 577 -4.86 -22.91 3.50
C VAL A 577 -5.01 -24.04 2.50
N LEU A 578 -4.27 -24.03 1.40
CA LEU A 578 -4.22 -25.16 0.45
C LEU A 578 -3.78 -26.47 1.12
N PHE A 579 -2.71 -26.38 1.91
CA PHE A 579 -2.22 -27.52 2.68
C PHE A 579 -3.31 -28.13 3.57
N LEU A 580 -4.08 -27.29 4.25
CA LEU A 580 -5.16 -27.73 5.13
C LEU A 580 -6.31 -28.37 4.35
N PHE A 581 -6.74 -27.78 3.25
CA PHE A 581 -7.77 -28.34 2.39
C PHE A 581 -7.35 -29.71 1.85
N GLN A 582 -6.13 -29.83 1.36
CA GLN A 582 -5.62 -31.04 0.78
C GLN A 582 -5.43 -32.14 1.84
N TYR A 583 -4.89 -31.78 3.00
CA TYR A 583 -4.78 -32.72 4.13
C TYR A 583 -6.14 -33.27 4.52
N GLN A 584 -7.15 -32.41 4.67
CA GLN A 584 -8.50 -32.84 5.06
C GLN A 584 -9.16 -33.71 3.99
N SER A 585 -9.06 -33.31 2.73
CA SER A 585 -9.64 -34.04 1.62
C SER A 585 -9.06 -35.45 1.52
N ILE A 586 -7.73 -35.58 1.58
CA ILE A 586 -7.06 -36.88 1.58
C ILE A 586 -7.39 -37.73 2.79
N TYR A 587 -7.41 -37.09 3.98
CA TYR A 587 -7.72 -37.79 5.22
C TYR A 587 -9.13 -38.37 5.22
N LEU A 588 -10.13 -37.59 4.81
CA LEU A 588 -11.51 -38.08 4.69
C LEU A 588 -11.67 -39.13 3.61
N TYR A 589 -11.04 -38.95 2.44
CA TYR A 589 -11.03 -39.96 1.39
C TYR A 589 -10.42 -41.27 1.87
N PHE A 590 -9.32 -41.22 2.62
CA PHE A 590 -8.70 -42.39 3.21
C PHE A 590 -9.63 -43.07 4.22
N LEU A 591 -10.29 -42.33 5.11
CA LEU A 591 -11.23 -42.88 6.09
C LEU A 591 -12.43 -43.58 5.42
N GLU A 592 -12.93 -42.99 4.34
CA GLU A 592 -14.06 -43.56 3.56
C GLU A 592 -13.66 -44.85 2.85
N ASN A 593 -12.50 -44.84 2.20
CA ASN A 593 -12.07 -45.92 1.31
C ASN A 593 -10.99 -46.84 1.90
N ARG A 594 -10.76 -46.77 3.23
CA ARG A 594 -9.64 -47.44 3.90
C ARG A 594 -9.50 -48.93 3.58
N LYS A 595 -10.63 -49.70 3.60
CA LYS A 595 -10.62 -51.13 3.31
C LYS A 595 -10.22 -51.39 1.87
N MET A 596 -10.75 -50.62 0.94
CA MET A 596 -10.46 -50.75 -0.50
C MET A 596 -9.01 -50.36 -0.83
N ILE A 597 -8.53 -49.28 -0.21
CA ILE A 597 -7.13 -48.82 -0.37
C ILE A 597 -6.18 -49.87 0.22
N SER A 598 -6.47 -50.40 1.41
CA SER A 598 -5.65 -51.44 2.03
C SER A 598 -5.59 -52.72 1.20
N LEU A 599 -6.73 -53.19 0.66
CA LEU A 599 -6.79 -54.32 -0.25
C LEU A 599 -5.99 -54.07 -1.55
N ASN A 600 -6.16 -52.88 -2.14
CA ASN A 600 -5.43 -52.48 -3.34
C ASN A 600 -3.91 -52.33 -3.09
N CYS A 601 -3.51 -51.97 -1.85
CA CYS A 601 -2.09 -51.96 -1.46
C CYS A 601 -1.54 -53.39 -1.38
N LEU A 602 -2.28 -54.33 -0.78
CA LEU A 602 -1.89 -55.74 -0.72
C LEU A 602 -1.78 -56.40 -2.11
N LEU A 603 -2.67 -56.00 -3.03
CA LEU A 603 -2.67 -56.49 -4.43
C LEU A 603 -1.60 -55.80 -5.30
N GLY A 604 -0.73 -54.96 -4.73
CA GLY A 604 0.35 -54.28 -5.46
C GLY A 604 -0.13 -53.28 -6.52
N LYS A 605 -1.40 -52.83 -6.46
CA LYS A 605 -1.91 -51.87 -7.43
C LYS A 605 -1.16 -50.55 -7.41
N ASN A 606 -1.02 -49.90 -8.57
CA ASN A 606 -0.35 -48.62 -8.72
C ASN A 606 -1.16 -47.45 -8.10
N ILE A 607 -0.56 -46.27 -8.04
CA ILE A 607 -1.15 -45.06 -7.41
C ILE A 607 -2.47 -44.70 -8.07
N TRP A 608 -2.51 -44.69 -9.41
CA TRP A 608 -3.69 -44.32 -10.16
C TRP A 608 -4.87 -45.25 -9.83
N GLN A 609 -4.65 -46.55 -9.76
CA GLN A 609 -5.70 -47.50 -9.43
C GLN A 609 -6.22 -47.42 -7.99
N LYS A 610 -5.35 -46.99 -7.05
CA LYS A 610 -5.72 -46.79 -5.63
C LYS A 610 -6.52 -45.52 -5.37
N TYR A 611 -6.17 -44.43 -6.07
CA TYR A 611 -6.66 -43.06 -5.79
C TYR A 611 -7.34 -42.41 -6.99
N ARG A 612 -7.74 -43.16 -8.00
CA ARG A 612 -8.32 -42.65 -9.25
C ARG A 612 -9.42 -41.61 -9.02
N ASP A 613 -10.40 -41.94 -8.19
CA ASP A 613 -11.56 -41.10 -7.97
C ASP A 613 -11.17 -39.79 -7.27
N PHE A 614 -10.23 -39.84 -6.33
CA PHE A 614 -9.67 -38.66 -5.67
C PHE A 614 -8.91 -37.75 -6.64
N ILE A 615 -8.08 -38.34 -7.49
CA ILE A 615 -7.29 -37.60 -8.49
C ILE A 615 -8.23 -36.93 -9.51
N ILE A 616 -9.23 -37.66 -10.02
CA ILE A 616 -10.21 -37.12 -10.98
C ILE A 616 -10.96 -35.92 -10.38
N VAL A 617 -11.45 -36.00 -9.13
CA VAL A 617 -12.17 -34.91 -8.48
C VAL A 617 -11.28 -33.70 -8.25
N ASN A 618 -10.02 -33.89 -7.84
CA ASN A 618 -9.08 -32.77 -7.72
C ASN A 618 -8.78 -32.13 -9.08
N LEU A 619 -8.54 -32.91 -10.13
CA LEU A 619 -8.33 -32.35 -11.46
C LEU A 619 -9.56 -31.59 -11.97
N PHE A 620 -10.76 -32.05 -11.63
CA PHE A 620 -11.99 -31.35 -11.97
C PHE A 620 -12.08 -29.98 -11.31
N VAL A 621 -11.65 -29.83 -10.04
CA VAL A 621 -11.58 -28.52 -9.36
C VAL A 621 -10.69 -27.54 -10.13
N TYR A 622 -9.51 -27.99 -10.60
CA TYR A 622 -8.60 -27.15 -11.37
C TYR A 622 -9.10 -26.83 -12.78
N LEU A 623 -9.87 -27.75 -13.37
CA LEU A 623 -10.52 -27.50 -14.65
C LEU A 623 -11.63 -26.45 -14.50
N VAL A 624 -12.43 -26.51 -13.43
CA VAL A 624 -13.43 -25.48 -13.12
C VAL A 624 -12.76 -24.12 -12.92
N LEU A 625 -11.64 -24.06 -12.18
CA LEU A 625 -10.87 -22.84 -12.01
C LEU A 625 -10.36 -22.29 -13.34
N LEU A 626 -9.83 -23.14 -14.22
CA LEU A 626 -9.37 -22.73 -15.56
C LEU A 626 -10.52 -22.20 -16.41
N LEU A 627 -11.65 -22.90 -16.45
CA LEU A 627 -12.84 -22.45 -17.17
C LEU A 627 -13.34 -21.10 -16.65
N TRP A 628 -13.36 -20.93 -15.33
CA TRP A 628 -13.73 -19.66 -14.72
C TRP A 628 -12.76 -18.54 -15.13
N MET A 629 -11.44 -18.79 -15.13
CA MET A 629 -10.45 -17.83 -15.59
C MET A 629 -10.68 -17.40 -17.04
N VAL A 630 -10.93 -18.36 -17.94
CA VAL A 630 -11.18 -18.09 -19.37
C VAL A 630 -12.46 -17.29 -19.58
N LEU A 631 -13.54 -17.65 -18.87
CA LEU A 631 -14.88 -17.08 -19.11
C LEU A 631 -15.07 -15.71 -18.41
N VAL A 632 -14.53 -15.54 -17.21
CA VAL A 632 -14.78 -14.36 -16.38
C VAL A 632 -13.66 -13.33 -16.49
N VAL A 633 -12.41 -13.77 -16.43
CA VAL A 633 -11.25 -12.87 -16.43
C VAL A 633 -10.91 -12.38 -17.84
N LYS A 634 -11.31 -13.10 -18.88
CA LYS A 634 -11.13 -12.82 -20.33
C LYS A 634 -9.68 -12.57 -20.78
N ASN A 635 -8.89 -11.82 -20.02
CA ASN A 635 -7.47 -11.55 -20.27
C ASN A 635 -6.61 -12.30 -19.24
N ILE A 636 -6.30 -13.56 -19.53
CA ILE A 636 -5.41 -14.34 -18.68
C ILE A 636 -3.97 -13.85 -18.92
N SER A 637 -3.39 -13.23 -17.89
CA SER A 637 -1.96 -12.92 -17.93
C SER A 637 -1.14 -14.20 -17.94
N THR A 638 0.02 -14.19 -18.61
CA THR A 638 0.97 -15.31 -18.57
C THR A 638 1.33 -15.68 -17.13
N ILE A 639 1.42 -14.71 -16.23
CA ILE A 639 1.62 -14.89 -14.79
C ILE A 639 0.48 -15.70 -14.16
N GLY A 640 -0.78 -15.43 -14.54
CA GLY A 640 -1.93 -16.19 -14.06
C GLY A 640 -1.85 -17.68 -14.43
N LEU A 641 -1.41 -18.00 -15.64
CA LEU A 641 -1.20 -19.39 -16.08
C LEU A 641 -0.08 -20.08 -15.29
N TYR A 642 1.05 -19.39 -15.05
CA TYR A 642 2.13 -19.95 -14.22
C TYR A 642 1.67 -20.22 -12.79
N LEU A 643 0.91 -19.30 -12.18
CA LEU A 643 0.32 -19.51 -10.86
C LEU A 643 -0.63 -20.72 -10.83
N TRP A 644 -1.45 -20.88 -11.84
CA TRP A 644 -2.36 -22.02 -11.94
C TRP A 644 -1.59 -23.34 -11.99
N ILE A 645 -0.56 -23.45 -12.84
CA ILE A 645 0.32 -24.64 -12.92
C ILE A 645 1.02 -24.87 -11.57
N PHE A 646 1.56 -23.82 -10.97
CA PHE A 646 2.24 -23.88 -9.68
C PHE A 646 1.32 -24.37 -8.55
N THR A 647 0.07 -23.92 -8.53
CA THR A 647 -0.94 -24.36 -7.57
C THR A 647 -1.23 -25.86 -7.71
N ILE A 648 -1.38 -26.36 -8.94
CA ILE A 648 -1.57 -27.79 -9.21
C ILE A 648 -0.37 -28.61 -8.72
N LEU A 649 0.85 -28.14 -9.00
CA LEU A 649 2.07 -28.84 -8.61
C LEU A 649 2.20 -28.92 -7.09
N ILE A 650 1.98 -27.82 -6.37
CA ILE A 650 2.01 -27.79 -4.89
C ILE A 650 0.96 -28.75 -4.32
N ASP A 651 -0.27 -28.68 -4.81
CA ASP A 651 -1.36 -29.52 -4.34
C ASP A 651 -1.07 -31.01 -4.56
N PHE A 652 -0.49 -31.33 -5.69
CA PHE A 652 -0.08 -32.71 -6.01
C PHE A 652 1.06 -33.18 -5.11
N ILE A 653 2.06 -32.36 -4.84
CA ILE A 653 3.16 -32.67 -3.92
C ILE A 653 2.62 -32.92 -2.49
N ILE A 654 1.73 -32.04 -2.01
CA ILE A 654 1.08 -32.20 -0.72
C ILE A 654 0.30 -33.51 -0.68
N ALA A 655 -0.44 -33.84 -1.75
CA ALA A 655 -1.18 -35.07 -1.86
C ALA A 655 -0.28 -36.31 -1.77
N LEU A 656 0.89 -36.30 -2.42
CA LEU A 656 1.86 -37.38 -2.37
C LEU A 656 2.46 -37.56 -0.96
N ILE A 657 2.81 -36.46 -0.28
CA ILE A 657 3.35 -36.50 1.09
C ILE A 657 2.35 -37.13 2.05
N PHE A 658 1.09 -36.65 2.05
CA PHE A 658 0.08 -37.19 2.95
C PHE A 658 -0.33 -38.61 2.63
N ARG A 659 -0.41 -38.96 1.34
CA ARG A 659 -0.62 -40.34 0.90
C ARG A 659 0.43 -41.28 1.51
N THR A 660 1.73 -40.98 1.35
CA THR A 660 2.81 -41.80 1.89
C THR A 660 2.74 -41.93 3.40
N TYR A 661 2.39 -40.84 4.10
CA TYR A 661 2.16 -40.82 5.55
C TYR A 661 1.00 -41.76 5.96
N PHE A 662 -0.14 -41.68 5.26
CA PHE A 662 -1.31 -42.50 5.59
C PHE A 662 -1.11 -43.97 5.21
N GLU A 663 -0.51 -44.28 4.07
CA GLU A 663 -0.20 -45.65 3.67
C GLU A 663 0.74 -46.32 4.69
N ARG A 664 1.83 -45.66 5.09
CA ARG A 664 2.80 -46.23 6.04
C ARG A 664 2.24 -46.45 7.44
N LYS A 665 1.49 -45.50 7.97
CA LYS A 665 1.03 -45.52 9.38
C LYS A 665 -0.31 -46.24 9.58
N LYS A 666 -1.24 -46.18 8.62
CA LYS A 666 -2.63 -46.58 8.86
C LYS A 666 -3.10 -47.82 8.07
N VAL A 667 -2.42 -48.19 7.00
CA VAL A 667 -2.80 -49.40 6.23
C VAL A 667 -2.61 -50.68 7.05
N LEU A 668 -1.48 -50.82 7.74
CA LEU A 668 -1.19 -51.98 8.61
C LEU A 668 -2.17 -52.06 9.80
N LEU A 669 -2.52 -50.92 10.41
CA LEU A 669 -3.51 -50.87 11.48
C LEU A 669 -4.93 -51.21 10.98
N SER A 670 -5.27 -50.78 9.78
CA SER A 670 -6.55 -51.08 9.13
C SER A 670 -6.75 -52.59 8.88
N LEU A 671 -5.68 -53.29 8.56
CA LEU A 671 -5.69 -54.74 8.31
C LEU A 671 -5.80 -55.55 9.58
N LYS A 672 -5.26 -55.04 10.71
CA LYS A 672 -5.37 -55.65 12.05
C LYS A 672 -6.71 -55.42 12.73
N GLY A 673 -7.62 -54.66 12.14
CA GLY A 673 -8.88 -54.29 12.78
C GLY A 673 -8.77 -53.23 13.89
N ASP A 674 -7.56 -52.79 14.22
CA ASP A 674 -7.21 -51.94 15.35
C ASP A 674 -7.27 -50.44 15.03
N LEU A 675 -8.03 -50.02 14.04
CA LEU A 675 -8.26 -48.61 13.83
C LEU A 675 -9.41 -48.07 14.67
N GLU A 676 -9.04 -47.57 15.84
CA GLU A 676 -9.84 -46.63 16.61
C GLU A 676 -9.89 -45.26 15.90
#